data_3fdf239fc9ffcefa1906a2b9c9ce6e7c
#
_entry.id   3fdf239fc9ffcefa1906a2b9c9ce6e7c
#
_cell.length_a   1.000
_cell.length_b   1.000
_cell.length_c   1.000
_cell.angle_alpha   90.00
_cell.angle_beta   90.00
_cell.angle_gamma   90.00
#
_symmetry.space_group_name_H-M   'P 1'
#
loop_
_entity.id
_entity.type
_entity.pdbx_description
1 polymer ?
#
loop_
_entity_poly.entity_id
_entity_poly.type
_entity_poly.pdbx_seq_one_letter_code
_entity_poly.pdbx_strand_id
1 'polypeptide(L)'
;MNSESRRNFLKNTSILSGLGFSAFTQSPTVIFPIESQNGKLTITSHEKGQIIKPLDVVTINTSEPGYFFIRDGRFRMYRKGEGKVSSITFRVGGALGNHFCEIRNNNGDRIDSIYFPVNCQTEINDSTGIYKELLRTLYWSMIGEWGETSAYRINGKIYKVFVGWLRDHTHTMKAMKYFNPNLKDGFDLYADYQREDGMIWDNIYPRTKEPNWWDSVLTKDNFIKKIEGGTFELKRQPVEADVEFLFVECLYNSWKATGDNAWMRSSLDKAIKALKYLTSDSYRWSNKYQLVKRAFTIDTWDFTHEYDTKATDEANMMINEKTDFGIMFGDNNGLIAACKMLSEMLLASGRKEESFYYKQEAITIQNRLDKLAWNGQHYTHFIPEDPQFFQKRNIGKTKPETQVSMSNAYALNRGISHLQALGILNKYQRIREEMPKTSAGEFYNIYPPFENGFQKDGEMWEYMNGGVSTIVAGELAHGAFQNGYESYGVDILNRVLNLARKHDNYLHGTYKGAILEKKTANFTPISLAKAANADFSGKATPGIPGWNGDGEGNDAAEILLGQHLFLGVPFQITDPLENNGKGCIVLSDDLTRDYQISTAVLIGITAKTICLLHARSKGEMIGMVTVRYKDGSTFVDYIHGDKIDNWWFPQDKSNFKVAWFGKNKKSPFVGLGITQIVNPNPDKVIDAIEFYGMKNSKSRWMIAGLTLGDAEVEIKSKDTSKEDLSFGIPDRWGAAAVTYALLEGLAGVKDTATMFEKVKVSPRWEATGEKEVAVTVKYEASSGYISYQYKFSGNKLSLTYTGTGTQADWEILLPQNRKPTTLRVNGNTKSVLINRIESSDYLVFSVDNLGVSRVEVDF
;
A
#
# COMPACT_ATOMS: atom_id res chain seq x y z
N MET A 1 5.95 -1.63 19.11
CA MET A 1 6.98 -0.58 19.34
C MET A 1 6.24 0.75 19.44
N ASN A 2 6.48 1.51 20.52
CA ASN A 2 5.77 2.76 20.79
C ASN A 2 6.11 3.86 19.78
N SER A 3 5.18 4.78 19.54
CA SER A 3 5.31 5.94 18.65
C SER A 3 6.55 6.80 18.92
N GLU A 4 7.03 6.80 20.13
CA GLU A 4 8.26 7.50 20.54
C GLU A 4 9.54 6.81 20.07
N SER A 5 9.56 5.50 20.03
CA SER A 5 10.65 4.70 19.44
C SER A 5 10.74 4.95 17.92
N ARG A 6 9.60 5.12 17.24
CA ARG A 6 9.52 5.52 15.82
C ARG A 6 9.99 6.97 15.60
N ARG A 7 9.58 7.93 16.47
CA ARG A 7 10.02 9.31 16.39
C ARG A 7 11.53 9.46 16.59
N ASN A 8 12.12 8.70 17.50
CA ASN A 8 13.57 8.72 17.75
C ASN A 8 14.35 8.03 16.62
N PHE A 9 13.79 6.98 16.01
CA PHE A 9 14.37 6.38 14.81
C PHE A 9 14.33 7.36 13.62
N LEU A 10 13.21 8.05 13.40
CA LEU A 10 13.07 9.06 12.33
C LEU A 10 13.89 10.35 12.59
N LYS A 11 14.06 10.78 13.84
CA LYS A 11 14.97 11.89 14.19
C LYS A 11 16.43 11.53 13.99
N ASN A 12 16.83 10.30 14.30
CA ASN A 12 18.20 9.83 14.06
C ASN A 12 18.48 9.57 12.57
N THR A 13 17.46 9.30 11.75
CA THR A 13 17.61 9.19 10.29
C THR A 13 17.69 10.55 9.59
N SER A 14 17.21 11.64 10.19
CA SER A 14 17.42 12.99 9.65
C SER A 14 18.88 13.48 9.77
N ILE A 15 19.69 12.88 10.62
CA ILE A 15 21.14 13.12 10.70
C ILE A 15 21.91 12.27 9.67
N LEU A 16 21.30 11.25 9.10
CA LEU A 16 21.85 10.40 8.02
C LEU A 16 21.54 10.88 6.60
N SER A 17 21.04 12.11 6.43
CA SER A 17 20.82 12.72 5.11
C SER A 17 22.11 13.00 4.30
N GLY A 18 23.27 12.65 4.82
CA GLY A 18 24.56 12.66 4.14
C GLY A 18 25.14 11.29 3.81
N LEU A 19 24.55 10.20 4.33
CA LEU A 19 24.98 8.84 3.99
C LEU A 19 23.94 8.25 3.00
N GLY A 20 24.35 8.17 1.74
CA GLY A 20 23.53 7.55 0.69
C GLY A 20 23.10 6.14 1.07
N PHE A 21 22.01 5.71 0.47
CA PHE A 21 21.43 4.36 0.50
C PHE A 21 22.49 3.24 0.38
N SER A 22 23.18 2.90 1.43
CA SER A 22 24.30 1.92 1.41
C SER A 22 24.03 0.67 2.23
N ALA A 23 22.77 0.25 2.35
CA ALA A 23 22.41 -1.02 2.98
C ALA A 23 21.83 -2.05 2.00
N PHE A 24 22.19 -1.96 0.71
CA PHE A 24 21.83 -2.99 -0.26
C PHE A 24 23.01 -3.94 -0.43
N THR A 25 22.78 -5.22 -0.16
CA THR A 25 23.71 -6.31 -0.44
C THR A 25 24.08 -6.25 -1.92
N GLN A 26 25.22 -5.66 -2.21
CA GLN A 26 25.81 -5.68 -3.53
C GLN A 26 26.07 -7.13 -3.93
N SER A 27 25.57 -7.56 -5.10
CA SER A 27 26.30 -8.58 -5.85
C SER A 27 27.74 -8.08 -5.94
N PRO A 28 28.77 -8.90 -5.68
CA PRO A 28 30.13 -8.45 -5.71
C PRO A 28 30.49 -8.04 -7.14
N THR A 29 30.22 -6.80 -7.49
CA THR A 29 30.87 -6.17 -8.63
C THR A 29 32.33 -6.08 -8.20
N VAL A 30 33.19 -6.81 -8.84
CA VAL A 30 34.62 -6.71 -8.61
C VAL A 30 35.00 -5.25 -8.90
N ILE A 31 35.11 -4.45 -7.85
CA ILE A 31 35.56 -3.05 -7.97
C ILE A 31 37.04 -3.13 -8.24
N PHE A 32 37.42 -2.99 -9.50
CA PHE A 32 38.83 -2.78 -9.82
C PHE A 32 39.27 -1.45 -9.19
N PRO A 33 40.47 -1.39 -8.58
CA PRO A 33 40.95 -0.14 -8.05
C PRO A 33 41.00 0.91 -9.18
N ILE A 34 40.62 2.14 -8.90
CA ILE A 34 40.76 3.30 -9.82
C ILE A 34 42.25 3.64 -9.85
N GLU A 35 43.04 2.79 -10.48
CA GLU A 35 44.49 2.98 -10.66
C GLU A 35 44.85 2.82 -12.13
N SER A 36 45.63 3.75 -12.61
CA SER A 36 46.16 3.74 -13.95
C SER A 36 47.19 2.63 -14.06
N GLN A 37 47.19 1.91 -15.17
CA GLN A 37 48.06 0.75 -15.39
C GLN A 37 49.55 1.13 -15.32
N ASN A 38 49.92 2.30 -15.83
CA ASN A 38 51.29 2.82 -15.87
C ASN A 38 51.46 4.14 -15.04
N GLY A 39 50.48 4.50 -14.22
CA GLY A 39 50.55 5.68 -13.37
C GLY A 39 50.43 7.05 -14.06
N LYS A 40 50.11 7.08 -15.36
CA LYS A 40 50.05 8.32 -16.17
C LYS A 40 48.65 8.95 -16.22
N LEU A 41 47.59 8.18 -16.00
CA LEU A 41 46.21 8.65 -16.00
C LEU A 41 45.68 8.89 -14.60
N THR A 42 44.95 9.99 -14.37
CA THR A 42 44.33 10.31 -13.08
C THR A 42 42.96 10.90 -13.29
N ILE A 43 41.94 10.40 -12.55
CA ILE A 43 40.62 11.02 -12.48
C ILE A 43 40.67 12.12 -11.42
N THR A 44 40.37 13.35 -11.80
CA THR A 44 40.49 14.53 -10.92
C THR A 44 39.13 15.10 -10.49
N SER A 45 38.05 14.69 -11.11
CA SER A 45 36.69 15.16 -10.84
C SER A 45 35.95 14.43 -9.72
N HIS A 46 36.46 13.26 -9.29
CA HIS A 46 35.86 12.40 -8.27
C HIS A 46 36.92 11.91 -7.29
N GLU A 47 36.50 11.76 -6.03
CA GLU A 47 37.39 11.20 -4.99
C GLU A 47 37.61 9.70 -5.22
N LYS A 48 38.77 9.20 -4.75
CA LYS A 48 39.08 7.75 -4.85
C LYS A 48 38.03 6.94 -4.06
N GLY A 49 37.37 6.04 -4.76
CA GLY A 49 36.29 5.20 -4.18
C GLY A 49 34.87 5.78 -4.32
N GLN A 50 34.70 6.98 -4.81
CA GLN A 50 33.40 7.55 -5.11
C GLN A 50 32.78 6.81 -6.32
N ILE A 51 31.49 6.45 -6.21
CA ILE A 51 30.72 5.85 -7.32
C ILE A 51 30.42 6.95 -8.34
N ILE A 52 30.86 6.74 -9.56
CA ILE A 52 30.54 7.62 -10.71
C ILE A 52 29.16 7.20 -11.22
N LYS A 53 28.26 8.18 -11.37
CA LYS A 53 26.92 7.94 -11.87
C LYS A 53 26.81 8.27 -13.37
N PRO A 54 25.84 7.69 -14.09
CA PRO A 54 25.48 8.15 -15.42
C PRO A 54 25.21 9.65 -15.45
N LEU A 55 25.64 10.32 -16.51
CA LEU A 55 25.58 11.77 -16.72
C LEU A 55 26.48 12.62 -15.81
N ASP A 56 27.25 12.04 -14.89
CA ASP A 56 28.29 12.77 -14.17
C ASP A 56 29.35 13.29 -15.15
N VAL A 57 29.94 14.44 -14.81
CA VAL A 57 31.04 15.02 -15.57
C VAL A 57 32.34 14.51 -14.99
N VAL A 58 33.08 13.73 -15.82
CA VAL A 58 34.37 13.15 -15.42
C VAL A 58 35.49 13.87 -16.17
N THR A 59 36.54 14.22 -15.43
CA THR A 59 37.81 14.76 -15.98
C THR A 59 38.94 13.78 -15.73
N ILE A 60 39.60 13.37 -16.79
CA ILE A 60 40.80 12.49 -16.76
C ILE A 60 41.97 13.28 -17.28
N ASN A 61 43.01 13.40 -16.46
CA ASN A 61 44.28 14.03 -16.81
C ASN A 61 45.34 12.98 -17.09
N THR A 62 46.31 13.36 -17.92
CA THR A 62 47.47 12.52 -18.20
C THR A 62 48.78 13.33 -18.05
N SER A 63 49.84 12.68 -17.58
CA SER A 63 51.19 13.26 -17.54
C SER A 63 51.87 13.29 -18.92
N GLU A 64 51.37 12.52 -19.89
CA GLU A 64 51.86 12.50 -21.27
C GLU A 64 50.72 12.69 -22.27
N PRO A 65 50.73 13.78 -23.11
CA PRO A 65 49.61 14.05 -24.03
C PRO A 65 49.42 12.93 -25.06
N GLY A 66 48.14 12.61 -25.36
CA GLY A 66 47.79 11.57 -26.32
C GLY A 66 46.32 11.62 -26.75
N TYR A 67 45.89 10.61 -27.48
CA TYR A 67 44.50 10.47 -27.97
C TYR A 67 43.70 9.58 -27.00
N PHE A 68 42.63 10.12 -26.45
CA PHE A 68 41.75 9.44 -25.51
C PHE A 68 40.67 8.62 -26.22
N PHE A 69 40.40 7.39 -25.68
CA PHE A 69 39.31 6.51 -26.12
C PHE A 69 38.63 5.97 -24.91
N ILE A 70 37.31 6.19 -24.80
CA ILE A 70 36.50 5.82 -23.61
C ILE A 70 35.42 4.85 -24.03
N ARG A 71 35.36 3.71 -23.32
CA ARG A 71 34.42 2.62 -23.53
C ARG A 71 33.55 2.39 -22.30
N ASP A 72 32.32 2.00 -22.55
CA ASP A 72 31.37 1.64 -21.50
C ASP A 72 31.59 0.24 -20.89
N GLY A 73 30.75 -0.17 -19.95
CA GLY A 73 30.83 -1.50 -19.31
C GLY A 73 30.64 -2.70 -20.25
N ARG A 74 30.14 -2.48 -21.48
CA ARG A 74 30.07 -3.49 -22.56
C ARG A 74 31.19 -3.30 -23.60
N PHE A 75 32.23 -2.52 -23.29
CA PHE A 75 33.33 -2.18 -24.17
C PHE A 75 32.95 -1.42 -25.46
N ARG A 76 31.76 -0.84 -25.55
CA ARG A 76 31.37 0.02 -26.67
C ARG A 76 32.01 1.39 -26.50
N MET A 77 32.64 1.90 -27.55
CA MET A 77 33.25 3.24 -27.52
C MET A 77 32.18 4.31 -27.60
N TYR A 78 32.12 5.18 -26.60
CA TYR A 78 31.13 6.25 -26.56
C TYR A 78 31.70 7.66 -26.53
N ARG A 79 33.04 7.78 -26.29
CA ARG A 79 33.74 9.07 -26.39
C ARG A 79 35.16 8.88 -26.94
N LYS A 80 35.56 9.79 -27.84
CA LYS A 80 36.89 9.93 -28.39
C LYS A 80 37.35 11.37 -28.23
N GLY A 81 38.60 11.63 -27.84
CA GLY A 81 39.21 12.96 -27.77
C GLY A 81 39.41 13.54 -29.16
N GLU A 82 39.25 14.85 -29.30
CA GLU A 82 39.34 15.56 -30.59
C GLU A 82 40.76 15.92 -31.03
N GLY A 83 41.76 15.28 -30.43
CA GLY A 83 43.18 15.52 -30.75
C GLY A 83 44.10 14.99 -29.70
N LYS A 84 45.38 15.31 -29.80
CA LYS A 84 46.39 14.98 -28.80
C LYS A 84 46.31 16.02 -27.67
N VAL A 85 45.82 15.58 -26.50
CA VAL A 85 45.57 16.47 -25.35
C VAL A 85 46.12 15.83 -24.07
N SER A 86 46.34 16.65 -23.03
CA SER A 86 46.73 16.20 -21.67
C SER A 86 45.54 16.06 -20.70
N SER A 87 44.33 16.42 -21.13
CA SER A 87 43.12 16.25 -20.31
C SER A 87 41.92 16.06 -21.20
N ILE A 88 40.98 15.27 -20.74
CA ILE A 88 39.65 15.13 -21.34
C ILE A 88 38.57 15.26 -20.28
N THR A 89 37.52 16.11 -20.55
CA THR A 89 36.33 16.22 -19.76
C THR A 89 35.12 15.75 -20.58
N PHE A 90 34.31 14.87 -20.00
CA PHE A 90 33.15 14.29 -20.70
C PHE A 90 32.06 13.89 -19.72
N ARG A 91 30.83 13.75 -20.22
CA ARG A 91 29.74 13.12 -19.44
C ARG A 91 29.78 11.60 -19.61
N VAL A 92 29.60 10.90 -18.48
CA VAL A 92 29.56 9.45 -18.46
C VAL A 92 28.26 8.93 -19.04
N GLY A 93 28.32 7.89 -19.88
CA GLY A 93 27.15 7.27 -20.49
C GLY A 93 27.42 5.87 -21.02
N GLY A 94 26.38 5.23 -21.53
CA GLY A 94 26.43 3.83 -21.99
C GLY A 94 26.17 2.82 -20.90
N ALA A 95 26.52 1.55 -21.11
CA ALA A 95 26.23 0.45 -20.20
C ALA A 95 26.96 0.57 -18.86
N LEU A 96 26.29 0.26 -17.75
CA LEU A 96 26.90 0.19 -16.41
C LEU A 96 28.04 -0.84 -16.34
N GLY A 97 28.85 -0.73 -15.32
CA GLY A 97 29.99 -1.60 -15.04
C GLY A 97 31.30 -0.85 -15.07
N ASN A 98 32.39 -1.56 -15.29
CA ASN A 98 33.74 -0.97 -15.39
C ASN A 98 33.92 -0.31 -16.75
N HIS A 99 33.95 1.00 -16.77
CA HIS A 99 34.31 1.76 -17.95
C HIS A 99 35.81 1.74 -18.14
N PHE A 100 36.25 1.82 -19.36
CA PHE A 100 37.66 1.73 -19.74
C PHE A 100 38.08 3.00 -20.51
N CYS A 101 39.08 3.69 -20.01
CA CYS A 101 39.73 4.78 -20.69
C CYS A 101 41.18 4.38 -21.07
N GLU A 102 41.53 4.49 -22.34
CA GLU A 102 42.90 4.35 -22.81
C GLU A 102 43.38 5.63 -23.49
N ILE A 103 44.67 5.88 -23.40
CA ILE A 103 45.37 6.93 -24.13
C ILE A 103 46.38 6.33 -25.05
N ARG A 104 46.49 6.85 -26.30
CA ARG A 104 47.37 6.35 -27.33
C ARG A 104 48.27 7.46 -27.86
N ASN A 105 49.48 7.09 -28.34
CA ASN A 105 50.41 7.96 -29.01
C ASN A 105 50.06 8.18 -30.49
N ASN A 106 50.89 8.93 -31.23
CA ASN A 106 50.71 9.17 -32.66
C ASN A 106 50.77 7.89 -33.52
N ASN A 107 51.50 6.87 -33.07
CA ASN A 107 51.64 5.59 -33.78
C ASN A 107 50.49 4.62 -33.52
N GLY A 108 49.54 4.99 -32.63
CA GLY A 108 48.46 4.16 -32.21
C GLY A 108 48.78 3.21 -31.04
N ASP A 109 49.98 3.27 -30.48
CA ASP A 109 50.36 2.44 -29.33
C ASP A 109 49.73 2.98 -28.06
N ARG A 110 49.29 2.08 -27.16
CA ARG A 110 48.72 2.45 -25.88
C ARG A 110 49.79 2.95 -24.90
N ILE A 111 49.65 4.22 -24.46
CA ILE A 111 50.52 4.85 -23.47
C ILE A 111 50.14 4.37 -22.08
N ASP A 112 48.86 4.40 -21.76
CA ASP A 112 48.29 4.00 -20.46
C ASP A 112 46.80 3.69 -20.56
N SER A 113 46.22 3.09 -19.49
CA SER A 113 44.80 2.86 -19.37
C SER A 113 44.35 2.88 -17.92
N ILE A 114 43.05 3.24 -17.68
CA ILE A 114 42.41 3.28 -16.37
C ILE A 114 41.00 2.71 -16.48
N TYR A 115 40.62 1.95 -15.47
CA TYR A 115 39.22 1.50 -15.28
C TYR A 115 38.58 2.34 -14.20
N PHE A 116 37.29 2.61 -14.37
CA PHE A 116 36.45 3.27 -13.35
C PHE A 116 35.04 2.69 -13.34
N PRO A 117 34.48 2.38 -12.13
CA PRO A 117 33.17 1.78 -12.00
C PRO A 117 32.08 2.85 -12.18
N VAL A 118 31.09 2.53 -13.00
CA VAL A 118 29.88 3.33 -13.19
C VAL A 118 28.67 2.52 -12.71
N ASN A 119 27.91 3.07 -11.77
CA ASN A 119 26.71 2.44 -11.26
C ASN A 119 25.67 3.49 -10.89
N CYS A 120 24.41 3.07 -10.75
CA CYS A 120 23.31 3.94 -10.35
C CYS A 120 22.24 3.12 -9.62
N GLN A 121 21.27 3.82 -9.09
CA GLN A 121 20.03 3.28 -8.52
C GLN A 121 18.85 4.08 -9.06
N THR A 122 17.64 3.57 -8.90
CA THR A 122 16.42 4.31 -9.27
C THR A 122 16.25 5.52 -8.37
N GLU A 123 16.22 6.71 -8.96
CA GLU A 123 16.08 7.98 -8.24
C GLU A 123 15.41 9.07 -9.11
N ILE A 124 14.73 9.98 -8.44
CA ILE A 124 14.21 11.23 -9.01
C ILE A 124 14.76 12.39 -8.18
N ASN A 125 15.30 13.41 -8.85
CA ASN A 125 15.74 14.64 -8.23
C ASN A 125 15.09 15.80 -9.00
N ASP A 126 14.01 16.34 -8.46
CA ASP A 126 13.24 17.46 -8.96
C ASP A 126 13.57 18.74 -8.19
N SER A 127 13.32 19.92 -8.79
CA SER A 127 13.70 21.19 -8.19
C SER A 127 12.92 21.50 -6.91
N THR A 128 11.68 21.04 -6.78
CA THR A 128 10.86 21.22 -5.57
C THR A 128 11.12 20.14 -4.52
N GLY A 129 11.65 18.98 -4.90
CA GLY A 129 11.86 17.79 -4.05
C GLY A 129 10.60 16.98 -3.77
N ILE A 130 9.45 17.34 -4.33
CA ILE A 130 8.15 16.69 -4.12
C ILE A 130 8.16 15.24 -4.63
N TYR A 131 8.64 15.01 -5.85
CA TYR A 131 8.64 13.68 -6.46
C TYR A 131 9.77 12.79 -5.92
N LYS A 132 10.87 13.40 -5.48
CA LYS A 132 11.90 12.72 -4.68
C LYS A 132 11.34 12.24 -3.34
N GLU A 133 10.59 13.09 -2.62
CA GLU A 133 9.92 12.72 -1.37
C GLU A 133 8.88 11.62 -1.63
N LEU A 134 8.05 11.77 -2.68
CA LEU A 134 7.06 10.76 -3.05
C LEU A 134 7.71 9.39 -3.29
N LEU A 135 8.73 9.31 -4.14
CA LEU A 135 9.42 8.05 -4.43
C LEU A 135 9.97 7.39 -3.17
N ARG A 136 10.56 8.18 -2.27
CA ARG A 136 11.07 7.68 -0.99
C ARG A 136 9.94 7.17 -0.08
N THR A 137 8.84 7.90 0.02
CA THR A 137 7.65 7.52 0.80
C THR A 137 7.05 6.22 0.28
N LEU A 138 6.95 6.07 -1.03
CA LEU A 138 6.45 4.85 -1.67
C LEU A 138 7.35 3.65 -1.39
N TYR A 139 8.67 3.82 -1.52
CA TYR A 139 9.62 2.74 -1.19
C TYR A 139 9.48 2.29 0.27
N TRP A 140 9.44 3.22 1.23
CA TRP A 140 9.26 2.89 2.64
C TRP A 140 7.90 2.24 2.93
N SER A 141 6.83 2.65 2.25
CA SER A 141 5.53 1.99 2.35
C SER A 141 5.56 0.55 1.83
N MET A 142 6.30 0.29 0.73
CA MET A 142 6.45 -1.07 0.19
C MET A 142 7.22 -2.01 1.11
N ILE A 143 8.26 -1.56 1.78
CA ILE A 143 9.03 -2.42 2.67
C ILE A 143 8.44 -2.50 4.08
N GLY A 144 7.81 -1.44 4.56
CA GLY A 144 7.14 -1.36 5.86
C GLY A 144 8.00 -1.88 7.01
N GLU A 145 7.37 -2.62 7.93
CA GLU A 145 8.05 -3.27 9.05
C GLU A 145 8.65 -4.65 8.68
N TRP A 146 8.30 -5.18 7.52
CA TRP A 146 8.60 -6.56 7.09
C TRP A 146 9.87 -6.68 6.24
N GLY A 147 10.50 -5.54 5.89
CA GLY A 147 11.64 -5.48 4.97
C GLY A 147 11.23 -5.76 3.52
N GLU A 148 12.20 -5.86 2.62
CA GLU A 148 11.94 -6.01 1.18
C GLU A 148 11.38 -7.39 0.81
N THR A 149 11.90 -8.46 1.41
CA THR A 149 11.50 -9.83 1.11
C THR A 149 11.38 -10.69 2.37
N SER A 150 10.47 -11.66 2.31
CA SER A 150 10.43 -12.81 3.22
C SER A 150 11.17 -13.97 2.58
N ALA A 151 12.00 -14.68 3.36
CA ALA A 151 12.77 -15.84 2.88
C ALA A 151 12.14 -17.14 3.39
N TYR A 152 11.72 -18.00 2.47
CA TYR A 152 11.22 -19.35 2.76
C TYR A 152 12.27 -20.39 2.37
N ARG A 153 12.73 -21.18 3.34
CA ARG A 153 13.62 -22.32 3.08
C ARG A 153 12.79 -23.58 2.97
N ILE A 154 12.69 -24.14 1.78
CA ILE A 154 11.84 -25.28 1.47
C ILE A 154 12.68 -26.31 0.69
N ASN A 155 12.80 -27.53 1.20
CA ASN A 155 13.61 -28.61 0.61
C ASN A 155 15.05 -28.17 0.24
N GLY A 156 15.66 -27.36 1.13
CA GLY A 156 17.02 -26.84 0.95
C GLY A 156 17.16 -25.65 0.02
N LYS A 157 16.15 -25.30 -0.79
CA LYS A 157 16.09 -24.11 -1.65
C LYS A 157 15.54 -22.91 -0.87
N ILE A 158 16.10 -21.73 -1.09
CA ILE A 158 15.62 -20.48 -0.51
C ILE A 158 14.87 -19.70 -1.59
N TYR A 159 13.64 -19.32 -1.27
CA TYR A 159 12.81 -18.44 -2.10
C TYR A 159 12.62 -17.12 -1.37
N LYS A 160 12.97 -16.01 -2.00
CA LYS A 160 12.76 -14.65 -1.50
C LYS A 160 11.54 -14.05 -2.20
N VAL A 161 10.49 -13.83 -1.46
CA VAL A 161 9.22 -13.29 -1.97
C VAL A 161 8.90 -11.96 -1.30
N PHE A 162 8.27 -11.04 -2.02
CA PHE A 162 7.84 -9.77 -1.43
C PHE A 162 6.72 -9.98 -0.41
N VAL A 163 5.74 -10.81 -0.76
CA VAL A 163 4.62 -11.22 0.09
C VAL A 163 4.33 -12.69 -0.17
N GLY A 164 3.82 -13.41 0.82
CA GLY A 164 3.43 -14.83 0.70
C GLY A 164 2.15 -15.07 -0.12
N TRP A 165 1.43 -14.02 -0.53
CA TRP A 165 0.32 -14.07 -1.48
C TRP A 165 0.81 -13.77 -2.88
N LEU A 166 0.48 -14.61 -3.86
CA LEU A 166 0.93 -14.43 -5.25
C LEU A 166 0.38 -13.14 -5.87
N ARG A 167 -0.87 -12.81 -5.58
CA ARG A 167 -1.49 -11.55 -6.03
C ARG A 167 -0.69 -10.34 -5.58
N ASP A 168 -0.49 -10.23 -4.27
CA ASP A 168 0.25 -9.12 -3.66
C ASP A 168 1.71 -9.10 -4.11
N HIS A 169 2.34 -10.26 -4.23
CA HIS A 169 3.70 -10.39 -4.76
C HIS A 169 3.81 -9.84 -6.18
N THR A 170 2.90 -10.26 -7.07
CA THR A 170 2.92 -9.88 -8.49
C THR A 170 2.66 -8.38 -8.67
N HIS A 171 1.70 -7.82 -7.94
CA HIS A 171 1.43 -6.39 -8.00
C HIS A 171 2.53 -5.54 -7.37
N THR A 172 3.12 -5.99 -6.27
CA THR A 172 4.29 -5.35 -5.64
C THR A 172 5.49 -5.34 -6.59
N MET A 173 5.65 -6.35 -7.42
CA MET A 173 6.73 -6.44 -8.41
C MET A 173 6.69 -5.31 -9.46
N LYS A 174 5.54 -4.70 -9.74
CA LYS A 174 5.45 -3.55 -10.66
C LYS A 174 6.45 -2.43 -10.29
N ALA A 175 6.74 -2.28 -9.00
CA ALA A 175 7.70 -1.30 -8.48
C ALA A 175 8.99 -1.96 -7.98
N MET A 176 8.89 -3.06 -7.22
CA MET A 176 10.08 -3.67 -6.58
C MET A 176 11.12 -4.18 -7.59
N LYS A 177 10.76 -4.39 -8.86
CA LYS A 177 11.72 -4.65 -9.95
C LYS A 177 12.80 -3.56 -10.10
N TYR A 178 12.53 -2.33 -9.64
CA TYR A 178 13.45 -1.20 -9.66
C TYR A 178 14.33 -1.11 -8.41
N PHE A 179 14.07 -1.91 -7.37
CA PHE A 179 14.72 -1.81 -6.06
C PHE A 179 15.31 -3.14 -5.56
N ASN A 180 14.83 -4.28 -6.05
CA ASN A 180 15.24 -5.59 -5.53
C ASN A 180 15.70 -6.53 -6.66
N PRO A 181 16.84 -7.27 -6.47
CA PRO A 181 17.34 -8.20 -7.49
C PRO A 181 16.63 -9.57 -7.50
N ASN A 182 15.88 -9.94 -6.45
CA ASN A 182 15.29 -11.28 -6.31
C ASN A 182 13.89 -11.34 -6.92
N LEU A 183 13.77 -11.31 -8.24
CA LEU A 183 12.50 -11.26 -8.95
C LEU A 183 11.96 -12.64 -9.37
N LYS A 184 12.84 -13.62 -9.60
CA LYS A 184 12.44 -14.95 -10.10
C LYS A 184 11.88 -15.85 -9.01
N ASP A 185 12.31 -15.68 -7.78
CA ASP A 185 12.01 -16.60 -6.66
C ASP A 185 10.51 -16.72 -6.38
N GLY A 186 9.74 -15.63 -6.53
CA GLY A 186 8.29 -15.65 -6.34
C GLY A 186 7.57 -16.47 -7.40
N PHE A 187 7.96 -16.37 -8.66
CA PHE A 187 7.46 -17.24 -9.71
C PHE A 187 7.90 -18.69 -9.49
N ASP A 188 9.18 -18.93 -9.24
CA ASP A 188 9.76 -20.27 -9.08
C ASP A 188 9.09 -21.03 -7.93
N LEU A 189 8.79 -20.36 -6.82
CA LEU A 189 8.10 -20.97 -5.68
C LEU A 189 6.78 -21.60 -6.11
N TYR A 190 5.92 -20.83 -6.74
CA TYR A 190 4.60 -21.34 -7.16
C TYR A 190 4.68 -22.29 -8.35
N ALA A 191 5.66 -22.10 -9.23
CA ALA A 191 5.93 -22.97 -10.36
C ALA A 191 6.43 -24.37 -9.95
N ASP A 192 7.26 -24.46 -8.89
CA ASP A 192 7.79 -25.73 -8.40
C ASP A 192 6.71 -26.58 -7.73
N TYR A 193 5.63 -25.97 -7.27
CA TYR A 193 4.51 -26.63 -6.61
C TYR A 193 3.19 -26.59 -7.41
N GLN A 194 3.24 -26.14 -8.66
CA GLN A 194 2.05 -26.14 -9.54
C GLN A 194 1.36 -27.52 -9.53
N ARG A 195 0.02 -27.52 -9.40
CA ARG A 195 -0.77 -28.77 -9.44
C ARG A 195 -0.77 -29.39 -10.84
N GLU A 196 -0.98 -30.71 -10.93
CA GLU A 196 -0.89 -31.46 -12.19
C GLU A 196 -1.89 -30.97 -13.25
N ASP A 197 -3.07 -30.48 -12.86
CA ASP A 197 -4.07 -29.92 -13.77
C ASP A 197 -3.75 -28.49 -14.24
N GLY A 198 -2.77 -27.84 -13.62
CA GLY A 198 -2.32 -26.48 -13.95
C GLY A 198 -2.67 -25.42 -12.92
N MET A 199 -3.50 -25.74 -11.93
CA MET A 199 -3.84 -24.80 -10.85
C MET A 199 -2.60 -24.25 -10.19
N ILE A 200 -2.62 -22.96 -9.90
CA ILE A 200 -1.58 -22.26 -9.13
C ILE A 200 -2.11 -22.02 -7.71
N TRP A 201 -1.23 -22.16 -6.72
CA TRP A 201 -1.53 -21.79 -5.35
C TRP A 201 -1.54 -20.26 -5.21
N ASP A 202 -2.43 -19.73 -4.36
CA ASP A 202 -2.53 -18.28 -4.16
C ASP A 202 -1.64 -17.77 -3.03
N ASN A 203 -1.37 -18.60 -2.02
CA ASN A 203 -0.53 -18.18 -0.91
C ASN A 203 0.30 -19.31 -0.28
N ILE A 204 1.36 -18.91 0.45
CA ILE A 204 2.18 -19.75 1.28
C ILE A 204 2.29 -19.18 2.68
N TYR A 205 2.09 -20.06 3.69
CA TYR A 205 2.25 -19.71 5.09
C TYR A 205 3.16 -20.68 5.83
N PRO A 206 3.96 -20.19 6.80
CA PRO A 206 4.48 -21.03 7.87
C PRO A 206 3.29 -21.62 8.64
N ARG A 207 3.30 -22.93 8.86
CA ARG A 207 2.23 -23.59 9.61
C ARG A 207 2.23 -23.10 11.06
N THR A 208 1.09 -22.67 11.58
CA THR A 208 0.88 -22.46 13.01
C THR A 208 0.70 -23.79 13.74
N LYS A 209 1.05 -23.85 15.02
CA LYS A 209 0.91 -25.09 15.82
C LYS A 209 -0.55 -25.50 16.05
N GLU A 210 -1.47 -24.55 16.01
CA GLU A 210 -2.91 -24.78 16.16
C GLU A 210 -3.51 -25.17 14.81
N PRO A 211 -4.29 -26.28 14.72
CA PRO A 211 -5.05 -26.62 13.54
C PRO A 211 -6.04 -25.49 13.24
N ASN A 212 -5.95 -24.93 12.07
CA ASN A 212 -6.93 -23.97 11.59
C ASN A 212 -8.10 -24.74 10.99
N TRP A 213 -9.38 -24.31 11.22
CA TRP A 213 -10.55 -24.94 10.60
C TRP A 213 -10.45 -25.01 9.06
N TRP A 214 -9.74 -24.08 8.41
CA TRP A 214 -9.34 -24.14 7.00
C TRP A 214 -8.74 -25.49 6.60
N ASP A 215 -7.95 -26.09 7.47
CA ASP A 215 -7.26 -27.33 7.19
C ASP A 215 -8.24 -28.47 6.87
N SER A 216 -9.40 -28.51 7.55
CA SER A 216 -10.40 -29.55 7.31
C SER A 216 -11.18 -29.35 6.02
N VAL A 217 -11.49 -28.11 5.66
CA VAL A 217 -12.31 -27.78 4.49
C VAL A 217 -11.47 -27.82 3.22
N LEU A 218 -10.34 -27.10 3.20
CA LEU A 218 -9.46 -27.03 2.03
C LEU A 218 -8.78 -28.37 1.69
N THR A 219 -8.52 -29.22 2.71
CA THR A 219 -7.94 -30.55 2.49
C THR A 219 -8.91 -31.48 1.75
N LYS A 220 -10.20 -31.40 2.08
CA LYS A 220 -11.24 -32.24 1.45
C LYS A 220 -11.30 -32.04 -0.06
N ASP A 221 -11.06 -30.82 -0.54
CA ASP A 221 -11.17 -30.45 -1.94
C ASP A 221 -9.80 -30.27 -2.64
N ASN A 222 -8.71 -30.72 -2.01
CA ASN A 222 -7.34 -30.57 -2.50
C ASN A 222 -6.88 -29.12 -2.76
N PHE A 223 -7.35 -28.17 -1.91
CA PHE A 223 -6.98 -26.76 -1.96
C PHE A 223 -5.92 -26.36 -0.91
N ILE A 224 -5.32 -27.34 -0.24
CA ILE A 224 -4.18 -27.16 0.65
C ILE A 224 -3.13 -28.24 0.38
N LYS A 225 -1.86 -27.84 0.39
CA LYS A 225 -0.71 -28.73 0.24
C LYS A 225 0.33 -28.44 1.32
N LYS A 226 0.59 -29.42 2.17
CA LYS A 226 1.65 -29.35 3.18
C LYS A 226 2.99 -29.69 2.54
N ILE A 227 4.00 -28.88 2.79
CA ILE A 227 5.35 -29.02 2.25
C ILE A 227 6.38 -28.89 3.38
N GLU A 228 7.65 -29.23 3.11
CA GLU A 228 8.76 -29.19 4.07
C GLU A 228 8.41 -29.93 5.38
N GLY A 229 7.97 -31.20 5.26
CA GLY A 229 7.57 -32.00 6.42
C GLY A 229 6.39 -31.42 7.19
N GLY A 230 5.60 -30.52 6.60
CA GLY A 230 4.46 -29.84 7.21
C GLY A 230 4.81 -28.51 7.88
N THR A 231 6.02 -27.97 7.68
CA THR A 231 6.42 -26.65 8.20
C THR A 231 5.76 -25.49 7.44
N PHE A 232 5.44 -25.69 6.15
CA PHE A 232 4.73 -24.74 5.32
C PHE A 232 3.47 -25.34 4.71
N GLU A 233 2.53 -24.46 4.39
CA GLU A 233 1.30 -24.79 3.69
C GLU A 233 1.12 -23.86 2.49
N LEU A 234 0.86 -24.45 1.33
CA LEU A 234 0.37 -23.76 0.14
C LEU A 234 -1.16 -23.88 0.14
N LYS A 235 -1.85 -22.79 -0.03
CA LYS A 235 -3.32 -22.73 -0.04
C LYS A 235 -3.84 -22.13 -1.34
N ARG A 236 -5.06 -22.54 -1.70
CA ARG A 236 -5.83 -21.96 -2.79
C ARG A 236 -7.21 -21.61 -2.25
N GLN A 237 -7.57 -20.34 -2.33
CA GLN A 237 -8.94 -19.88 -2.06
C GLN A 237 -9.80 -20.15 -3.29
N PRO A 238 -10.82 -21.02 -3.19
CA PRO A 238 -11.60 -21.40 -4.37
C PRO A 238 -12.34 -20.27 -5.05
N VAL A 239 -12.68 -19.19 -4.33
CA VAL A 239 -13.40 -18.03 -4.90
C VAL A 239 -12.53 -17.18 -5.83
N GLU A 240 -11.20 -17.22 -5.69
CA GLU A 240 -10.30 -16.41 -6.50
C GLU A 240 -10.13 -16.94 -7.93
N ALA A 241 -10.21 -16.05 -8.91
CA ALA A 241 -10.09 -16.39 -10.33
C ALA A 241 -8.94 -15.66 -11.06
N ASP A 242 -8.13 -14.90 -10.34
CA ASP A 242 -7.06 -14.08 -10.90
C ASP A 242 -5.65 -14.70 -10.76
N VAL A 243 -5.49 -15.76 -10.01
CA VAL A 243 -4.18 -16.31 -9.62
C VAL A 243 -3.38 -16.81 -10.83
N GLU A 244 -4.01 -17.49 -11.79
CA GLU A 244 -3.35 -18.07 -12.96
C GLU A 244 -2.83 -16.99 -13.92
N PHE A 245 -3.58 -15.94 -14.17
CA PHE A 245 -3.09 -14.86 -15.03
C PHE A 245 -2.06 -13.99 -14.34
N LEU A 246 -2.14 -13.80 -13.02
CA LEU A 246 -1.11 -13.12 -12.23
C LEU A 246 0.20 -13.92 -12.18
N PHE A 247 0.14 -15.24 -12.20
CA PHE A 247 1.32 -16.09 -12.33
C PHE A 247 2.07 -15.82 -13.66
N VAL A 248 1.33 -15.63 -14.77
CA VAL A 248 1.92 -15.25 -16.07
C VAL A 248 2.51 -13.83 -16.02
N GLU A 249 1.81 -12.88 -15.39
CA GLU A 249 2.29 -11.51 -15.19
C GLU A 249 3.58 -11.48 -14.35
N CYS A 250 3.66 -12.32 -13.30
CA CYS A 250 4.87 -12.51 -12.49
C CYS A 250 6.07 -12.96 -13.34
N LEU A 251 5.88 -13.98 -14.18
CA LEU A 251 6.90 -14.47 -15.12
C LEU A 251 7.37 -13.35 -16.06
N TYR A 252 6.42 -12.64 -16.66
CA TYR A 252 6.68 -11.58 -17.62
C TYR A 252 7.50 -10.43 -17.01
N ASN A 253 7.09 -9.91 -15.86
CA ASN A 253 7.80 -8.81 -15.19
C ASN A 253 9.21 -9.22 -14.76
N SER A 254 9.38 -10.44 -14.27
CA SER A 254 10.70 -10.99 -13.93
C SER A 254 11.60 -11.12 -15.16
N TRP A 255 11.07 -11.63 -16.25
CA TRP A 255 11.81 -11.74 -17.51
C TRP A 255 12.20 -10.38 -18.07
N LYS A 256 11.29 -9.41 -18.11
CA LYS A 256 11.57 -8.04 -18.59
C LYS A 256 12.74 -7.41 -17.82
N ALA A 257 12.75 -7.54 -16.50
CA ALA A 257 13.76 -6.92 -15.66
C ALA A 257 15.11 -7.67 -15.66
N THR A 258 15.09 -9.01 -15.73
CA THR A 258 16.32 -9.83 -15.69
C THR A 258 16.95 -10.07 -17.06
N GLY A 259 16.15 -10.09 -18.13
CA GLY A 259 16.56 -10.49 -19.46
C GLY A 259 16.94 -11.98 -19.58
N ASP A 260 16.63 -12.81 -18.57
CA ASP A 260 16.99 -14.23 -18.55
C ASP A 260 16.08 -15.05 -19.48
N ASN A 261 16.47 -15.09 -20.74
CA ASN A 261 15.74 -15.82 -21.78
C ASN A 261 15.76 -17.36 -21.58
N ALA A 262 16.78 -17.90 -20.90
CA ALA A 262 16.86 -19.34 -20.65
C ALA A 262 15.86 -19.76 -19.60
N TRP A 263 15.81 -19.03 -18.48
CA TRP A 263 14.83 -19.23 -17.41
C TRP A 263 13.40 -19.01 -17.90
N MET A 264 13.15 -17.94 -18.65
CA MET A 264 11.83 -17.67 -19.22
C MET A 264 11.37 -18.83 -20.10
N ARG A 265 12.22 -19.30 -21.03
CA ARG A 265 11.89 -20.44 -21.92
C ARG A 265 11.54 -21.70 -21.14
N SER A 266 12.26 -22.04 -20.09
CA SER A 266 11.99 -23.22 -19.24
C SER A 266 10.68 -23.09 -18.44
N SER A 267 10.16 -21.87 -18.29
CA SER A 267 8.95 -21.56 -17.52
C SER A 267 7.67 -21.50 -18.36
N LEU A 268 7.79 -21.38 -19.70
CA LEU A 268 6.64 -21.16 -20.60
C LEU A 268 5.56 -22.24 -20.51
N ASP A 269 5.94 -23.52 -20.43
CA ASP A 269 4.95 -24.61 -20.38
C ASP A 269 4.14 -24.59 -19.10
N LYS A 270 4.72 -24.13 -17.99
CA LYS A 270 4.00 -23.92 -16.72
C LYS A 270 2.98 -22.79 -16.84
N ALA A 271 3.38 -21.68 -17.48
CA ALA A 271 2.49 -20.55 -17.75
C ALA A 271 1.32 -20.93 -18.68
N ILE A 272 1.60 -21.68 -19.75
CA ILE A 272 0.58 -22.22 -20.64
C ILE A 272 -0.40 -23.11 -19.88
N LYS A 273 0.12 -24.00 -19.02
CA LYS A 273 -0.70 -24.93 -18.23
C LYS A 273 -1.60 -24.19 -17.24
N ALA A 274 -1.14 -23.10 -16.64
CA ALA A 274 -1.94 -22.25 -15.77
C ALA A 274 -3.12 -21.60 -16.53
N LEU A 275 -2.88 -21.00 -17.70
CA LEU A 275 -3.98 -20.41 -18.48
C LEU A 275 -4.95 -21.49 -19.03
N LYS A 276 -4.47 -22.69 -19.33
CA LYS A 276 -5.36 -23.80 -19.70
C LYS A 276 -6.28 -24.21 -18.55
N TYR A 277 -5.75 -24.27 -17.31
CA TYR A 277 -6.59 -24.52 -16.13
C TYR A 277 -7.67 -23.42 -16.00
N LEU A 278 -7.29 -22.15 -16.06
CA LEU A 278 -8.21 -21.03 -15.95
C LEU A 278 -9.35 -21.06 -16.98
N THR A 279 -9.06 -21.56 -18.19
CA THR A 279 -10.03 -21.59 -19.31
C THR A 279 -10.72 -22.93 -19.49
N SER A 280 -10.53 -23.91 -18.60
CA SER A 280 -11.15 -25.24 -18.68
C SER A 280 -11.77 -25.73 -17.38
N ASP A 281 -11.35 -25.24 -16.22
CA ASP A 281 -11.88 -25.65 -14.93
C ASP A 281 -13.34 -25.20 -14.75
N SER A 282 -14.18 -26.07 -14.19
CA SER A 282 -15.63 -25.84 -14.05
C SER A 282 -15.99 -24.66 -13.13
N TYR A 283 -15.11 -24.30 -12.19
CA TYR A 283 -15.28 -23.15 -11.30
C TYR A 283 -14.72 -21.85 -11.89
N ARG A 284 -13.94 -21.93 -12.99
CA ARG A 284 -13.23 -20.80 -13.60
C ARG A 284 -13.79 -20.39 -14.94
N TRP A 285 -14.36 -21.31 -15.71
CA TRP A 285 -14.80 -21.05 -17.07
C TRP A 285 -16.30 -21.13 -17.22
N SER A 286 -16.88 -20.10 -17.81
CA SER A 286 -18.29 -20.04 -18.18
C SER A 286 -18.49 -20.62 -19.58
N ASN A 287 -19.15 -21.79 -19.68
CA ASN A 287 -19.54 -22.34 -20.98
C ASN A 287 -20.60 -21.48 -21.66
N LYS A 288 -21.41 -20.73 -20.90
CA LYS A 288 -22.44 -19.82 -21.43
C LYS A 288 -21.83 -18.61 -22.12
N TYR A 289 -20.87 -17.96 -21.49
CA TYR A 289 -20.29 -16.70 -21.96
C TYR A 289 -18.94 -16.89 -22.65
N GLN A 290 -18.29 -18.06 -22.52
CA GLN A 290 -16.94 -18.34 -23.00
C GLN A 290 -15.94 -17.28 -22.46
N LEU A 291 -16.02 -17.03 -21.17
CA LEU A 291 -15.22 -16.07 -20.38
C LEU A 291 -14.91 -16.66 -19.02
N VAL A 292 -13.90 -16.12 -18.35
CA VAL A 292 -13.60 -16.45 -16.95
C VAL A 292 -14.75 -16.00 -16.07
N LYS A 293 -15.20 -16.91 -15.20
CA LYS A 293 -16.21 -16.66 -14.16
C LYS A 293 -15.61 -16.77 -12.76
N ARG A 294 -16.24 -16.13 -11.82
CA ARG A 294 -15.97 -16.30 -10.38
C ARG A 294 -17.25 -16.27 -9.56
N ALA A 295 -17.14 -16.64 -8.31
CA ALA A 295 -18.19 -16.45 -7.33
C ALA A 295 -18.50 -14.96 -7.14
N PHE A 296 -19.73 -14.62 -6.76
CA PHE A 296 -20.10 -13.21 -6.54
C PHE A 296 -19.33 -12.61 -5.35
N THR A 297 -18.42 -11.70 -5.64
CA THR A 297 -17.58 -10.99 -4.68
C THR A 297 -17.60 -9.49 -4.98
N ILE A 298 -16.99 -8.67 -4.13
CA ILE A 298 -16.63 -7.30 -4.51
C ILE A 298 -15.29 -7.37 -5.25
N ASP A 299 -15.34 -7.23 -6.58
CA ASP A 299 -14.16 -7.26 -7.44
C ASP A 299 -13.21 -8.44 -7.11
N THR A 300 -11.95 -8.20 -6.82
CA THR A 300 -10.95 -9.23 -6.52
C THR A 300 -10.95 -9.69 -5.06
N TRP A 301 -11.96 -9.37 -4.26
CA TRP A 301 -12.02 -9.76 -2.87
C TRP A 301 -12.11 -11.28 -2.67
N ASP A 302 -11.62 -11.75 -1.53
CA ASP A 302 -11.47 -13.18 -1.21
C ASP A 302 -12.76 -13.82 -0.71
N PHE A 303 -13.83 -13.04 -0.53
CA PHE A 303 -15.07 -13.46 0.11
C PHE A 303 -16.26 -13.30 -0.82
N THR A 304 -17.15 -14.31 -0.82
CA THR A 304 -18.44 -14.22 -1.49
C THR A 304 -19.46 -13.47 -0.64
N HIS A 305 -20.48 -12.90 -1.30
CA HIS A 305 -21.66 -12.40 -0.59
C HIS A 305 -22.49 -13.57 -0.06
N GLU A 306 -22.83 -13.55 1.22
CA GLU A 306 -23.64 -14.57 1.85
C GLU A 306 -25.11 -14.21 2.02
N TYR A 307 -25.95 -15.24 1.94
CA TYR A 307 -27.36 -15.15 2.34
C TYR A 307 -27.55 -15.32 3.85
N ASP A 308 -26.67 -16.04 4.51
CA ASP A 308 -26.74 -16.33 5.94
C ASP A 308 -25.75 -15.47 6.71
N THR A 309 -26.27 -14.41 7.35
CA THR A 309 -25.48 -13.51 8.23
C THR A 309 -24.86 -14.18 9.45
N LYS A 310 -25.16 -15.48 9.68
CA LYS A 310 -24.57 -16.29 10.75
C LYS A 310 -23.40 -17.14 10.29
N ALA A 311 -23.14 -17.22 8.98
CA ALA A 311 -21.99 -17.94 8.48
C ALA A 311 -20.69 -17.24 8.88
N THR A 312 -19.63 -18.01 9.07
CA THR A 312 -18.30 -17.48 9.39
C THR A 312 -17.63 -16.97 8.12
N ASP A 313 -16.70 -16.00 8.25
CA ASP A 313 -15.93 -15.42 7.12
C ASP A 313 -15.30 -16.51 6.25
N GLU A 314 -14.96 -17.60 6.86
CA GLU A 314 -14.31 -18.73 6.25
C GLU A 314 -15.21 -19.55 5.32
N ALA A 315 -16.48 -19.69 5.65
CA ALA A 315 -17.45 -20.33 4.77
C ALA A 315 -17.58 -19.55 3.45
N ASN A 316 -17.36 -18.23 3.48
CA ASN A 316 -17.49 -17.33 2.36
C ASN A 316 -16.34 -17.39 1.37
N MET A 317 -15.22 -18.01 1.74
CA MET A 317 -14.09 -18.26 0.85
C MET A 317 -14.25 -19.56 0.04
N MET A 318 -15.26 -20.38 0.36
CA MET A 318 -15.50 -21.69 -0.25
C MET A 318 -16.54 -21.62 -1.35
N ILE A 319 -16.43 -22.55 -2.28
CA ILE A 319 -17.43 -22.81 -3.33
C ILE A 319 -18.25 -24.03 -2.91
N ASN A 320 -19.57 -23.90 -2.99
CA ASN A 320 -20.52 -24.99 -2.73
C ASN A 320 -21.70 -24.90 -3.74
N GLU A 321 -22.70 -25.77 -3.58
CA GLU A 321 -23.86 -25.83 -4.48
C GLU A 321 -24.74 -24.57 -4.48
N LYS A 322 -24.58 -23.68 -3.49
CA LYS A 322 -25.31 -22.42 -3.39
C LYS A 322 -24.53 -21.22 -3.92
N THR A 323 -23.29 -21.44 -4.32
CA THR A 323 -22.44 -20.36 -4.83
C THR A 323 -22.97 -19.83 -6.15
N ASP A 324 -23.25 -18.54 -6.21
CA ASP A 324 -23.65 -17.87 -7.45
C ASP A 324 -22.41 -17.42 -8.23
N PHE A 325 -22.34 -17.85 -9.48
CA PHE A 325 -21.27 -17.50 -10.41
C PHE A 325 -21.69 -16.43 -11.40
N GLY A 326 -20.73 -15.65 -11.85
CA GLY A 326 -20.89 -14.70 -12.93
C GLY A 326 -19.57 -14.23 -13.50
N ILE A 327 -19.68 -13.37 -14.50
CA ILE A 327 -18.53 -12.77 -15.16
C ILE A 327 -18.15 -11.49 -14.41
N MET A 328 -16.96 -11.48 -13.81
CA MET A 328 -16.26 -10.26 -13.43
C MET A 328 -15.32 -9.85 -14.54
N PHE A 329 -15.48 -8.64 -15.03
CA PHE A 329 -14.71 -8.18 -16.18
C PHE A 329 -13.20 -8.10 -15.86
N GLY A 330 -12.84 -7.79 -14.61
CA GLY A 330 -11.45 -7.65 -14.15
C GLY A 330 -10.62 -8.92 -14.33
N ASP A 331 -11.20 -10.10 -14.05
CA ASP A 331 -10.53 -11.39 -14.27
C ASP A 331 -10.26 -11.61 -15.78
N ASN A 332 -11.20 -11.21 -16.62
CA ASN A 332 -11.05 -11.33 -18.07
C ASN A 332 -10.06 -10.32 -18.66
N ASN A 333 -10.04 -9.08 -18.16
CA ASN A 333 -9.01 -8.11 -18.53
C ASN A 333 -7.61 -8.59 -18.11
N GLY A 334 -7.50 -9.26 -16.96
CA GLY A 334 -6.26 -9.92 -16.52
C GLY A 334 -5.84 -11.03 -17.47
N LEU A 335 -6.76 -11.92 -17.86
CA LEU A 335 -6.49 -12.98 -18.83
C LEU A 335 -6.06 -12.42 -20.19
N ILE A 336 -6.72 -11.37 -20.69
CA ILE A 336 -6.35 -10.69 -21.95
C ILE A 336 -4.91 -10.17 -21.89
N ALA A 337 -4.54 -9.51 -20.78
CA ALA A 337 -3.18 -9.02 -20.58
C ALA A 337 -2.16 -10.16 -20.51
N ALA A 338 -2.46 -11.22 -19.77
CA ALA A 338 -1.62 -12.42 -19.68
C ALA A 338 -1.42 -13.12 -21.03
N CYS A 339 -2.47 -13.22 -21.84
CA CYS A 339 -2.36 -13.77 -23.21
C CYS A 339 -1.42 -12.91 -24.08
N LYS A 340 -1.49 -11.58 -23.99
CA LYS A 340 -0.58 -10.67 -24.71
C LYS A 340 0.88 -10.85 -24.23
N MET A 341 1.09 -10.91 -22.91
CA MET A 341 2.41 -11.13 -22.30
C MET A 341 3.00 -12.50 -22.68
N LEU A 342 2.19 -13.56 -22.61
CA LEU A 342 2.59 -14.91 -23.00
C LEU A 342 2.93 -14.98 -24.50
N SER A 343 2.14 -14.32 -25.34
CA SER A 343 2.42 -14.21 -26.78
C SER A 343 3.80 -13.56 -27.05
N GLU A 344 4.14 -12.49 -26.33
CA GLU A 344 5.46 -11.83 -26.47
C GLU A 344 6.60 -12.76 -26.05
N MET A 345 6.46 -13.46 -24.91
CA MET A 345 7.48 -14.43 -24.42
C MET A 345 7.63 -15.63 -25.37
N LEU A 346 6.55 -16.16 -25.90
CA LEU A 346 6.55 -17.23 -26.88
C LEU A 346 7.25 -16.80 -28.18
N LEU A 347 6.97 -15.59 -28.65
CA LEU A 347 7.63 -15.03 -29.84
C LEU A 347 9.15 -14.89 -29.61
N ALA A 348 9.55 -14.39 -28.45
CA ALA A 348 10.96 -14.27 -28.06
C ALA A 348 11.66 -15.63 -27.92
N SER A 349 10.89 -16.71 -27.63
CA SER A 349 11.41 -18.08 -27.56
C SER A 349 11.44 -18.80 -28.91
N GLY A 350 10.90 -18.19 -29.98
CA GLY A 350 10.78 -18.80 -31.31
C GLY A 350 9.50 -19.65 -31.51
N ARG A 351 8.60 -19.73 -30.52
CA ARG A 351 7.32 -20.50 -30.57
C ARG A 351 6.22 -19.67 -31.26
N LYS A 352 6.38 -19.43 -32.57
CA LYS A 352 5.58 -18.48 -33.34
C LYS A 352 4.09 -18.84 -33.46
N GLU A 353 3.76 -20.11 -33.63
CA GLU A 353 2.38 -20.57 -33.76
C GLU A 353 1.60 -20.37 -32.45
N GLU A 354 2.19 -20.73 -31.34
CA GLU A 354 1.59 -20.55 -30.01
C GLU A 354 1.49 -19.06 -29.64
N SER A 355 2.50 -18.27 -30.00
CA SER A 355 2.44 -16.80 -29.88
C SER A 355 1.24 -16.23 -30.62
N PHE A 356 1.04 -16.65 -31.88
CA PHE A 356 -0.11 -16.22 -32.68
C PHE A 356 -1.45 -16.67 -32.06
N TYR A 357 -1.52 -17.91 -31.57
CA TYR A 357 -2.71 -18.44 -30.88
C TYR A 357 -3.10 -17.52 -29.68
N TYR A 358 -2.18 -17.26 -28.74
CA TYR A 358 -2.49 -16.42 -27.57
C TYR A 358 -2.80 -14.97 -27.94
N LYS A 359 -2.18 -14.45 -29.00
CA LYS A 359 -2.55 -13.13 -29.54
C LYS A 359 -4.00 -13.08 -30.03
N GLN A 360 -4.48 -14.14 -30.71
CA GLN A 360 -5.86 -14.25 -31.19
C GLN A 360 -6.85 -14.49 -30.05
N GLU A 361 -6.46 -15.30 -29.05
CA GLU A 361 -7.27 -15.50 -27.83
C GLU A 361 -7.50 -14.17 -27.10
N ALA A 362 -6.48 -13.34 -26.92
CA ALA A 362 -6.62 -12.02 -26.31
C ALA A 362 -7.67 -11.15 -27.04
N ILE A 363 -7.67 -11.15 -28.38
CA ILE A 363 -8.63 -10.40 -29.20
C ILE A 363 -10.04 -10.99 -29.03
N THR A 364 -10.15 -12.30 -29.08
CA THR A 364 -11.42 -13.02 -28.98
C THR A 364 -12.11 -12.78 -27.63
N ILE A 365 -11.34 -12.89 -26.54
CA ILE A 365 -11.83 -12.63 -25.16
C ILE A 365 -12.22 -11.16 -25.01
N GLN A 366 -11.40 -10.23 -25.52
CA GLN A 366 -11.71 -8.78 -25.48
C GLN A 366 -13.04 -8.47 -26.16
N ASN A 367 -13.28 -9.01 -27.39
CA ASN A 367 -14.52 -8.79 -28.13
C ASN A 367 -15.75 -9.34 -27.40
N ARG A 368 -15.62 -10.50 -26.74
CA ARG A 368 -16.72 -11.11 -25.95
C ARG A 368 -16.99 -10.26 -24.71
N LEU A 369 -15.95 -9.83 -24.01
CA LEU A 369 -16.05 -9.03 -22.80
C LEU A 369 -16.67 -7.66 -23.09
N ASP A 370 -16.21 -6.97 -24.13
CA ASP A 370 -16.74 -5.64 -24.50
C ASP A 370 -18.22 -5.71 -24.87
N LYS A 371 -18.63 -6.74 -25.60
CA LYS A 371 -20.03 -6.96 -25.94
C LYS A 371 -20.92 -7.25 -24.72
N LEU A 372 -20.36 -7.93 -23.71
CA LEU A 372 -21.12 -8.37 -22.53
C LEU A 372 -21.16 -7.32 -21.41
N ALA A 373 -20.02 -6.70 -21.11
CA ALA A 373 -19.82 -5.95 -19.86
C ALA A 373 -19.59 -4.44 -20.06
N TRP A 374 -19.23 -3.97 -21.27
CA TRP A 374 -19.05 -2.54 -21.52
C TRP A 374 -20.40 -1.83 -21.66
N ASN A 375 -20.67 -0.85 -20.78
CA ASN A 375 -21.95 -0.12 -20.74
C ASN A 375 -21.92 1.27 -21.42
N GLY A 376 -20.84 1.57 -22.16
CA GLY A 376 -20.65 2.85 -22.83
C GLY A 376 -19.80 3.86 -22.04
N GLN A 377 -19.57 3.65 -20.75
CA GLN A 377 -18.77 4.53 -19.86
C GLN A 377 -17.70 3.76 -19.08
N HIS A 378 -18.04 2.57 -18.60
CA HIS A 378 -17.17 1.71 -17.81
C HIS A 378 -17.64 0.26 -17.93
N TYR A 379 -16.87 -0.69 -17.40
CA TYR A 379 -17.29 -2.08 -17.33
C TYR A 379 -18.22 -2.31 -16.14
N THR A 380 -19.33 -2.99 -16.38
CA THR A 380 -20.28 -3.44 -15.35
C THR A 380 -19.60 -4.39 -14.38
N HIS A 381 -19.80 -4.18 -13.07
CA HIS A 381 -19.11 -4.91 -12.02
C HIS A 381 -19.29 -6.43 -12.11
N PHE A 382 -20.52 -6.91 -12.30
CA PHE A 382 -20.82 -8.33 -12.29
C PHE A 382 -21.97 -8.68 -13.25
N ILE A 383 -21.79 -9.70 -14.09
CA ILE A 383 -22.81 -10.25 -14.98
C ILE A 383 -23.12 -11.69 -14.54
N PRO A 384 -24.27 -11.97 -13.89
CA PRO A 384 -24.56 -13.29 -13.34
C PRO A 384 -24.79 -14.35 -14.43
N GLU A 385 -24.41 -15.60 -14.14
CA GLU A 385 -24.81 -16.76 -14.98
C GLU A 385 -26.31 -17.09 -14.82
N ASP A 386 -26.85 -16.94 -13.59
CA ASP A 386 -28.29 -17.10 -13.33
C ASP A 386 -29.02 -15.75 -13.56
N PRO A 387 -29.95 -15.67 -14.52
CA PRO A 387 -30.72 -14.45 -14.79
C PRO A 387 -31.58 -14.00 -13.61
N GLN A 388 -31.91 -14.89 -12.68
CA GLN A 388 -32.71 -14.59 -11.49
C GLN A 388 -31.88 -14.15 -10.27
N PHE A 389 -30.54 -14.06 -10.42
CA PHE A 389 -29.62 -13.75 -9.34
C PHE A 389 -30.06 -12.53 -8.51
N PHE A 390 -30.31 -11.39 -9.15
CA PHE A 390 -30.69 -10.15 -8.46
C PHE A 390 -32.10 -10.16 -7.85
N GLN A 391 -32.96 -11.11 -8.27
CA GLN A 391 -34.27 -11.31 -7.63
C GLN A 391 -34.17 -12.14 -6.34
N LYS A 392 -33.16 -13.01 -6.27
CA LYS A 392 -32.93 -13.90 -5.13
C LYS A 392 -32.08 -13.25 -4.03
N ARG A 393 -31.28 -12.24 -4.37
CA ARG A 393 -30.34 -11.59 -3.45
C ARG A 393 -30.77 -10.18 -3.08
N ASN A 394 -30.78 -9.90 -1.78
CA ASN A 394 -30.99 -8.55 -1.28
C ASN A 394 -29.62 -7.80 -1.21
N ILE A 395 -29.21 -7.19 -2.31
CA ILE A 395 -28.03 -6.34 -2.40
C ILE A 395 -28.34 -4.84 -2.16
N GLY A 396 -29.51 -4.52 -1.64
CA GLY A 396 -29.99 -3.15 -1.47
C GLY A 396 -30.45 -2.52 -2.79
N LYS A 397 -30.39 -1.19 -2.86
CA LYS A 397 -30.77 -0.42 -4.05
C LYS A 397 -29.64 -0.32 -5.08
N THR A 398 -28.43 -0.73 -4.70
CA THR A 398 -27.25 -0.66 -5.54
C THR A 398 -27.37 -1.65 -6.70
N LYS A 399 -27.07 -1.18 -7.92
CA LYS A 399 -27.12 -1.99 -9.13
C LYS A 399 -25.72 -2.16 -9.71
N PRO A 400 -25.28 -3.40 -10.04
CA PRO A 400 -23.94 -3.66 -10.56
C PRO A 400 -23.56 -2.88 -11.81
N GLU A 401 -24.52 -2.54 -12.67
CA GLU A 401 -24.29 -1.73 -13.87
C GLU A 401 -23.95 -0.27 -13.56
N THR A 402 -24.26 0.22 -12.35
CA THR A 402 -23.91 1.58 -11.89
C THR A 402 -22.62 1.61 -11.08
N GLN A 403 -22.16 0.44 -10.59
CA GLN A 403 -20.97 0.33 -9.77
C GLN A 403 -19.70 0.38 -10.60
N VAL A 404 -18.77 1.19 -10.14
CA VAL A 404 -17.40 1.24 -10.65
C VAL A 404 -16.50 0.54 -9.65
N SER A 405 -16.03 -0.65 -9.96
CA SER A 405 -15.09 -1.39 -9.14
C SER A 405 -13.63 -1.09 -9.54
N MET A 406 -12.70 -1.41 -8.66
CA MET A 406 -11.27 -1.14 -8.82
C MET A 406 -10.67 -1.68 -10.12
N SER A 407 -11.20 -2.77 -10.66
CA SER A 407 -10.75 -3.33 -11.94
C SER A 407 -10.95 -2.40 -13.14
N ASN A 408 -11.82 -1.37 -13.05
CA ASN A 408 -11.91 -0.34 -14.09
C ASN A 408 -10.62 0.50 -14.16
N ALA A 409 -9.97 0.80 -13.03
CA ALA A 409 -8.65 1.45 -13.03
C ALA A 409 -7.56 0.52 -13.61
N TYR A 410 -7.59 -0.77 -13.28
CA TYR A 410 -6.68 -1.76 -13.88
C TYR A 410 -6.86 -1.89 -15.41
N ALA A 411 -8.09 -1.83 -15.89
CA ALA A 411 -8.39 -1.95 -17.32
C ALA A 411 -7.66 -0.88 -18.16
N LEU A 412 -7.46 0.34 -17.61
CA LEU A 412 -6.68 1.41 -18.24
C LEU A 412 -5.26 0.97 -18.65
N ASN A 413 -4.68 0.02 -17.90
CA ASN A 413 -3.31 -0.46 -18.06
C ASN A 413 -3.21 -1.86 -18.68
N ARG A 414 -4.34 -2.46 -19.06
CA ARG A 414 -4.44 -3.81 -19.66
C ARG A 414 -4.79 -3.82 -21.15
N GLY A 415 -4.72 -2.64 -21.79
CA GLY A 415 -4.80 -2.53 -23.26
C GLY A 415 -6.21 -2.48 -23.82
N ILE A 416 -7.14 -1.83 -23.12
CA ILE A 416 -8.43 -1.39 -23.67
C ILE A 416 -8.24 -0.28 -24.70
N SER A 417 -9.28 0.03 -25.47
CA SER A 417 -9.22 1.13 -26.45
C SER A 417 -9.12 2.50 -25.76
N HIS A 418 -8.57 3.49 -26.48
CA HIS A 418 -8.49 4.87 -25.98
C HIS A 418 -9.88 5.43 -25.63
N LEU A 419 -10.90 5.19 -26.44
CA LEU A 419 -12.28 5.63 -26.15
C LEU A 419 -12.84 5.03 -24.85
N GLN A 420 -12.55 3.75 -24.59
CA GLN A 420 -12.92 3.12 -23.31
C GLN A 420 -12.16 3.73 -22.14
N ALA A 421 -10.87 4.01 -22.32
CA ALA A 421 -10.07 4.67 -21.30
C ALA A 421 -10.63 6.07 -20.95
N LEU A 422 -11.01 6.86 -21.95
CA LEU A 422 -11.67 8.16 -21.74
C LEU A 422 -13.00 8.01 -20.98
N GLY A 423 -13.82 7.00 -21.31
CA GLY A 423 -15.05 6.71 -20.60
C GLY A 423 -14.82 6.47 -19.11
N ILE A 424 -13.84 5.61 -18.77
CA ILE A 424 -13.48 5.29 -17.40
C ILE A 424 -12.92 6.53 -16.67
N LEU A 425 -11.98 7.27 -17.27
CA LEU A 425 -11.39 8.47 -16.68
C LEU A 425 -12.46 9.53 -16.36
N ASN A 426 -13.35 9.80 -17.31
CA ASN A 426 -14.46 10.72 -17.11
C ASN A 426 -15.43 10.24 -16.02
N LYS A 427 -15.63 8.92 -15.89
CA LYS A 427 -16.46 8.38 -14.81
C LYS A 427 -15.83 8.60 -13.45
N TYR A 428 -14.53 8.40 -13.27
CA TYR A 428 -13.84 8.70 -12.01
C TYR A 428 -13.86 10.20 -11.68
N GLN A 429 -13.73 11.10 -12.65
CA GLN A 429 -13.88 12.54 -12.43
C GLN A 429 -15.29 12.91 -11.94
N ARG A 430 -16.35 12.28 -12.46
CA ARG A 430 -17.70 12.47 -11.94
C ARG A 430 -17.86 11.92 -10.52
N ILE A 431 -17.29 10.75 -10.22
CA ILE A 431 -17.29 10.21 -8.85
C ILE A 431 -16.66 11.24 -7.89
N ARG A 432 -15.57 11.91 -8.30
CA ARG A 432 -14.94 12.96 -7.50
C ARG A 432 -15.87 14.14 -7.20
N GLU A 433 -16.76 14.50 -8.12
CA GLU A 433 -17.76 15.56 -7.90
C GLU A 433 -18.91 15.13 -6.97
N GLU A 434 -19.26 13.85 -7.00
CA GLU A 434 -20.41 13.26 -6.30
C GLU A 434 -20.03 12.63 -4.95
N MET A 435 -18.76 12.30 -4.73
CA MET A 435 -18.30 11.56 -3.55
C MET A 435 -18.50 12.33 -2.24
N PRO A 436 -18.58 11.64 -1.08
CA PRO A 436 -18.60 12.28 0.23
C PRO A 436 -17.41 13.22 0.43
N LYS A 437 -17.65 14.42 0.96
CA LYS A 437 -16.59 15.44 1.18
C LYS A 437 -15.48 15.00 2.13
N THR A 438 -15.75 13.99 2.96
CA THR A 438 -14.81 13.41 3.91
C THR A 438 -13.93 12.31 3.30
N SER A 439 -14.20 11.89 2.06
CA SER A 439 -13.40 10.91 1.35
C SER A 439 -11.99 11.43 1.03
N ALA A 440 -11.00 10.55 1.10
CA ALA A 440 -9.63 10.85 0.69
C ALA A 440 -9.50 11.05 -0.83
N GLY A 441 -10.43 10.51 -1.63
CA GLY A 441 -10.45 10.63 -3.09
C GLY A 441 -11.46 9.69 -3.74
N GLU A 442 -11.60 9.83 -5.06
CA GLU A 442 -12.50 9.04 -5.91
C GLU A 442 -12.01 7.61 -6.19
N PHE A 443 -10.87 7.22 -5.68
CA PHE A 443 -10.23 5.92 -5.95
C PHE A 443 -10.75 4.81 -5.04
N TYR A 444 -12.07 4.61 -5.09
CA TYR A 444 -12.79 3.59 -4.34
C TYR A 444 -12.52 2.18 -4.85
N ASN A 445 -12.50 1.21 -3.93
CA ASN A 445 -12.49 -0.21 -4.30
C ASN A 445 -13.78 -0.60 -5.04
N ILE A 446 -14.93 -0.03 -4.62
CA ILE A 446 -16.19 -0.03 -5.35
C ILE A 446 -16.99 1.25 -5.03
N TYR A 447 -17.63 1.86 -6.05
CA TYR A 447 -18.49 3.04 -5.88
C TYR A 447 -19.71 2.96 -6.81
N PRO A 448 -20.93 3.20 -6.31
CA PRO A 448 -21.28 3.29 -4.90
C PRO A 448 -21.12 1.96 -4.15
N PRO A 449 -20.95 1.98 -2.81
CA PRO A 449 -20.88 0.75 -2.02
C PRO A 449 -22.23 0.05 -1.92
N PHE A 450 -22.23 -1.22 -1.50
CA PHE A 450 -23.45 -1.97 -1.18
C PHE A 450 -24.06 -1.45 0.12
N GLU A 451 -25.33 -1.04 0.08
CA GLU A 451 -26.04 -0.41 1.21
C GLU A 451 -26.25 -1.37 2.40
N ASN A 452 -26.51 -2.64 2.12
CA ASN A 452 -26.79 -3.64 3.16
C ASN A 452 -25.53 -4.30 3.75
N GLY A 453 -24.35 -3.74 3.43
CA GLY A 453 -23.08 -4.41 3.69
C GLY A 453 -22.85 -5.57 2.74
N PHE A 454 -21.70 -6.20 2.84
CA PHE A 454 -21.33 -7.35 2.00
C PHE A 454 -20.93 -8.57 2.83
N GLN A 455 -20.46 -8.36 4.04
CA GLN A 455 -20.13 -9.32 5.10
C GLN A 455 -19.92 -8.56 6.41
N LYS A 456 -19.53 -9.28 7.47
CA LYS A 456 -19.16 -8.68 8.75
C LYS A 456 -18.15 -7.54 8.63
N ASP A 457 -17.15 -7.69 7.75
CA ASP A 457 -16.11 -6.68 7.48
C ASP A 457 -16.38 -5.86 6.21
N GLY A 458 -17.53 -6.08 5.57
CA GLY A 458 -17.98 -5.38 4.35
C GLY A 458 -18.94 -4.24 4.63
N GLU A 459 -18.79 -3.53 5.74
CA GLU A 459 -19.61 -2.36 6.06
C GLU A 459 -19.48 -1.27 5.00
N MET A 460 -20.53 -0.52 4.79
CA MET A 460 -20.55 0.56 3.80
C MET A 460 -19.48 1.61 4.12
N TRP A 461 -18.69 1.98 3.13
CA TRP A 461 -17.55 2.90 3.19
C TRP A 461 -16.29 2.34 3.85
N GLU A 462 -16.28 1.05 4.16
CA GLU A 462 -15.14 0.35 4.73
C GLU A 462 -14.51 -0.62 3.73
N TYR A 463 -13.20 -0.83 3.85
CA TYR A 463 -12.37 -1.78 3.11
C TYR A 463 -12.82 -1.98 1.64
N MET A 464 -13.21 -3.20 1.24
CA MET A 464 -13.64 -3.45 -0.15
C MET A 464 -15.01 -2.83 -0.47
N ASN A 465 -15.90 -2.63 0.52
CA ASN A 465 -17.23 -2.07 0.30
C ASN A 465 -17.24 -0.54 0.36
N GLY A 466 -16.54 0.10 -0.56
CA GLY A 466 -16.52 1.56 -0.70
C GLY A 466 -15.39 2.24 0.07
N GLY A 467 -14.39 1.50 0.55
CA GLY A 467 -13.13 2.09 1.03
C GLY A 467 -12.31 2.64 -0.14
N VAL A 468 -11.43 3.59 0.17
CA VAL A 468 -10.54 4.27 -0.79
C VAL A 468 -9.15 3.65 -0.73
N SER A 469 -8.62 3.24 -1.87
CA SER A 469 -7.35 2.51 -1.96
C SER A 469 -6.33 3.19 -2.86
N THR A 470 -5.08 3.25 -2.40
CA THR A 470 -3.96 3.75 -3.21
C THR A 470 -3.61 2.83 -4.39
N ILE A 471 -4.07 1.57 -4.36
CA ILE A 471 -4.05 0.64 -5.49
C ILE A 471 -4.78 1.28 -6.68
N VAL A 472 -6.02 1.69 -6.46
CA VAL A 472 -6.86 2.34 -7.49
C VAL A 472 -6.26 3.68 -7.92
N ALA A 473 -5.75 4.47 -6.97
CA ALA A 473 -5.11 5.75 -7.25
C ALA A 473 -3.91 5.60 -8.21
N GLY A 474 -3.03 4.61 -7.97
CA GLY A 474 -1.86 4.38 -8.81
C GLY A 474 -2.23 3.93 -10.23
N GLU A 475 -3.13 2.95 -10.36
CA GLU A 475 -3.58 2.47 -11.68
C GLU A 475 -4.31 3.57 -12.45
N LEU A 476 -5.15 4.37 -11.78
CA LEU A 476 -5.87 5.49 -12.37
C LEU A 476 -4.92 6.61 -12.84
N ALA A 477 -3.94 6.98 -12.01
CA ALA A 477 -2.96 8.00 -12.37
C ALA A 477 -2.13 7.56 -13.58
N HIS A 478 -1.67 6.30 -13.61
CA HIS A 478 -0.93 5.77 -14.75
C HIS A 478 -1.79 5.81 -16.03
N GLY A 479 -3.05 5.36 -15.95
CA GLY A 479 -3.99 5.43 -17.06
C GLY A 479 -4.25 6.86 -17.55
N ALA A 480 -4.34 7.83 -16.63
CA ALA A 480 -4.50 9.23 -16.94
C ALA A 480 -3.30 9.77 -17.75
N PHE A 481 -2.06 9.46 -17.34
CA PHE A 481 -0.84 9.81 -18.07
C PHE A 481 -0.79 9.24 -19.50
N GLN A 482 -1.32 8.04 -19.71
CA GLN A 482 -1.32 7.38 -21.01
C GLN A 482 -2.38 7.94 -21.98
N ASN A 483 -3.39 8.66 -21.48
CA ASN A 483 -4.58 9.03 -22.27
C ASN A 483 -4.84 10.55 -22.33
N GLY A 484 -3.82 11.41 -22.09
CA GLY A 484 -3.95 12.87 -22.27
C GLY A 484 -4.57 13.60 -21.07
N TYR A 485 -4.63 12.96 -19.89
CA TYR A 485 -5.15 13.52 -18.64
C TYR A 485 -4.02 13.76 -17.63
N GLU A 486 -2.89 14.31 -18.09
CA GLU A 486 -1.64 14.41 -17.30
C GLU A 486 -1.83 15.21 -16.02
N SER A 487 -2.56 16.34 -16.09
CA SER A 487 -2.84 17.16 -14.90
C SER A 487 -3.65 16.41 -13.86
N TYR A 488 -4.56 15.52 -14.28
CA TYR A 488 -5.31 14.66 -13.38
C TYR A 488 -4.42 13.58 -12.72
N GLY A 489 -3.52 12.97 -13.50
CA GLY A 489 -2.52 12.04 -12.96
C GLY A 489 -1.60 12.70 -11.93
N VAL A 490 -1.13 13.93 -12.20
CA VAL A 490 -0.32 14.74 -11.26
C VAL A 490 -1.10 15.07 -10.00
N ASP A 491 -2.36 15.49 -10.12
CA ASP A 491 -3.23 15.79 -8.98
C ASP A 491 -3.40 14.56 -8.07
N ILE A 492 -3.61 13.35 -8.63
CA ILE A 492 -3.69 12.11 -7.86
C ILE A 492 -2.38 11.86 -7.10
N LEU A 493 -1.22 11.94 -7.77
CA LEU A 493 0.08 11.72 -7.12
C LEU A 493 0.31 12.68 -5.93
N ASN A 494 -0.04 13.95 -6.10
CA ASN A 494 0.08 14.97 -5.05
C ASN A 494 -0.85 14.70 -3.86
N ARG A 495 -2.09 14.29 -4.13
CA ARG A 495 -3.04 13.90 -3.07
C ARG A 495 -2.59 12.66 -2.32
N VAL A 496 -2.04 11.66 -3.00
CA VAL A 496 -1.47 10.47 -2.37
C VAL A 496 -0.29 10.83 -1.46
N LEU A 497 0.61 11.72 -1.90
CA LEU A 497 1.69 12.21 -1.04
C LEU A 497 1.17 12.94 0.21
N ASN A 498 0.16 13.81 0.05
CA ASN A 498 -0.44 14.51 1.18
C ASN A 498 -1.16 13.55 2.14
N LEU A 499 -1.76 12.49 1.62
CA LEU A 499 -2.36 11.43 2.41
C LEU A 499 -1.29 10.67 3.23
N ALA A 500 -0.16 10.32 2.62
CA ALA A 500 0.96 9.71 3.32
C ALA A 500 1.54 10.62 4.41
N ARG A 501 1.70 11.93 4.13
CA ARG A 501 2.17 12.92 5.12
C ARG A 501 1.27 13.00 6.35
N LYS A 502 -0.05 12.82 6.17
CA LYS A 502 -1.02 12.75 7.26
C LYS A 502 -0.84 11.50 8.14
N HIS A 503 -0.26 10.44 7.59
CA HIS A 503 -0.12 9.12 8.22
C HIS A 503 1.37 8.73 8.40
N ASP A 504 2.15 9.59 9.05
CA ASP A 504 3.57 9.34 9.39
C ASP A 504 4.47 9.02 8.18
N ASN A 505 4.12 9.55 7.01
CA ASN A 505 4.75 9.30 5.71
C ASN A 505 4.68 7.82 5.24
N TYR A 506 3.58 7.14 5.59
CA TYR A 506 3.25 5.81 5.10
C TYR A 506 1.90 5.82 4.37
N LEU A 507 1.78 4.99 3.35
CA LEU A 507 0.50 4.62 2.77
C LEU A 507 -0.05 3.40 3.49
N HIS A 508 -1.36 3.38 3.70
CA HIS A 508 -2.09 2.29 4.33
C HIS A 508 -3.00 1.58 3.33
N GLY A 509 -3.38 0.35 3.65
CA GLY A 509 -4.12 -0.52 2.74
C GLY A 509 -5.43 0.07 2.25
N THR A 510 -6.25 0.62 3.15
CA THR A 510 -7.51 1.25 2.75
C THR A 510 -7.91 2.35 3.73
N TYR A 511 -8.39 3.45 3.18
CA TYR A 511 -8.98 4.57 3.90
C TYR A 511 -10.51 4.48 3.83
N LYS A 512 -11.22 5.08 4.79
CA LYS A 512 -12.69 5.14 4.76
C LYS A 512 -13.17 5.94 3.56
N GLY A 513 -14.16 5.44 2.88
CA GLY A 513 -14.78 6.13 1.75
C GLY A 513 -15.67 7.29 2.15
N ALA A 514 -16.19 7.27 3.37
CA ALA A 514 -16.85 8.37 4.03
C ALA A 514 -16.64 8.30 5.53
N ILE A 515 -16.46 9.44 6.17
CA ILE A 515 -16.56 9.58 7.61
C ILE A 515 -17.99 10.08 7.87
N LEU A 516 -18.82 9.19 8.39
CA LEU A 516 -20.21 9.53 8.71
C LEU A 516 -20.25 10.58 9.84
N GLU A 517 -21.19 11.51 9.77
CA GLU A 517 -21.39 12.48 10.85
C GLU A 517 -21.62 11.73 12.16
N LYS A 518 -20.90 12.14 13.19
CA LYS A 518 -21.03 11.55 14.52
C LYS A 518 -22.46 11.83 15.03
N LYS A 519 -23.17 10.81 15.50
CA LYS A 519 -24.34 11.01 16.31
C LYS A 519 -23.93 11.84 17.54
N THR A 520 -24.49 12.98 17.72
CA THR A 520 -24.31 13.80 18.91
C THR A 520 -25.32 13.38 19.98
N ALA A 521 -24.88 13.36 21.23
CA ALA A 521 -25.77 13.16 22.39
C ALA A 521 -25.73 14.40 23.27
N ASN A 522 -26.87 14.70 23.89
CA ASN A 522 -26.87 15.59 25.03
C ASN A 522 -26.48 14.80 26.27
N PHE A 523 -25.44 15.27 26.91
CA PHE A 523 -24.87 14.60 28.08
C PHE A 523 -25.23 15.33 29.37
N THR A 524 -25.57 14.58 30.41
CA THR A 524 -25.81 15.07 31.78
C THR A 524 -24.80 14.43 32.72
N PRO A 525 -23.69 15.11 33.10
CA PRO A 525 -22.77 14.63 34.13
C PRO A 525 -23.49 14.50 35.49
N ILE A 526 -23.24 13.39 36.16
CA ILE A 526 -23.80 13.07 37.49
C ILE A 526 -22.73 13.19 38.56
N SER A 527 -22.98 13.99 39.59
CA SER A 527 -22.04 14.11 40.72
C SER A 527 -21.96 12.81 41.53
N LEU A 528 -20.75 12.33 41.74
CA LEU A 528 -20.46 11.18 42.59
C LEU A 528 -20.18 11.56 44.05
N ALA A 529 -20.20 12.83 44.42
CA ALA A 529 -19.73 13.32 45.71
C ALA A 529 -20.40 12.58 46.90
N LYS A 530 -21.71 12.30 46.86
CA LYS A 530 -22.40 11.58 47.93
C LYS A 530 -22.08 10.09 48.03
N ALA A 531 -21.69 9.48 46.92
CA ALA A 531 -21.34 8.06 46.84
C ALA A 531 -19.82 7.78 46.93
N ALA A 532 -18.99 8.80 46.79
CA ALA A 532 -17.54 8.71 46.90
C ALA A 532 -17.13 8.22 48.29
N ASN A 533 -16.18 7.26 48.30
CA ASN A 533 -15.70 6.61 49.51
C ASN A 533 -14.17 6.56 49.63
N ALA A 534 -13.43 6.94 48.60
CA ALA A 534 -11.98 6.87 48.53
C ALA A 534 -11.35 8.14 47.92
N ASP A 535 -10.07 8.35 48.21
CA ASP A 535 -9.26 9.42 47.59
C ASP A 535 -8.54 8.89 46.33
N PHE A 536 -8.36 9.74 45.32
CA PHE A 536 -7.52 9.44 44.15
C PHE A 536 -6.06 9.21 44.51
N SER A 537 -5.57 9.78 45.63
CA SER A 537 -4.23 9.55 46.10
C SER A 537 -4.06 8.13 46.71
N GLY A 538 -2.84 7.65 46.72
CA GLY A 538 -2.51 6.37 47.35
C GLY A 538 -2.43 6.45 48.88
N LYS A 539 -2.64 7.65 49.47
CA LYS A 539 -2.56 7.90 50.91
C LYS A 539 -3.88 7.62 51.59
N ALA A 540 -3.91 6.61 52.44
CA ALA A 540 -5.07 6.37 53.29
C ALA A 540 -5.05 7.31 54.52
N THR A 541 -6.24 7.86 54.85
CA THR A 541 -6.51 8.53 56.09
C THR A 541 -7.55 7.74 56.90
N PRO A 542 -7.73 7.90 58.20
CA PRO A 542 -8.75 7.18 58.94
C PRO A 542 -10.13 7.32 58.35
N GLY A 543 -10.78 6.20 57.95
CA GLY A 543 -12.08 6.12 57.33
C GLY A 543 -12.14 6.53 55.86
N ILE A 544 -10.98 6.86 55.21
CA ILE A 544 -10.89 7.21 53.76
C ILE A 544 -9.69 6.45 53.18
N PRO A 545 -9.90 5.34 52.50
CA PRO A 545 -8.85 4.59 51.84
C PRO A 545 -8.30 5.33 50.62
N GLY A 546 -7.01 5.20 50.35
CA GLY A 546 -6.45 5.52 49.04
C GLY A 546 -6.99 4.53 48.01
N TRP A 547 -7.23 4.97 46.78
CA TRP A 547 -8.01 4.20 45.81
C TRP A 547 -7.45 2.79 45.52
N ASN A 548 -6.15 2.60 45.44
CA ASN A 548 -5.57 1.29 45.10
C ASN A 548 -4.89 0.58 46.31
N GLY A 549 -4.66 1.30 47.41
CA GLY A 549 -4.02 0.77 48.63
C GLY A 549 -2.58 0.33 48.45
N ASP A 550 -1.88 0.74 47.42
CA ASP A 550 -0.49 0.36 47.12
C ASP A 550 0.53 1.40 47.62
N GLY A 551 0.07 2.36 48.44
CA GLY A 551 0.88 3.38 49.12
C GLY A 551 0.99 4.70 48.37
N GLU A 552 1.53 5.71 49.08
CA GLU A 552 1.67 7.07 48.56
C GLU A 552 2.56 7.12 47.30
N GLY A 553 2.15 7.91 46.34
CA GLY A 553 2.85 8.14 45.07
C GLY A 553 2.67 7.04 44.03
N ASN A 554 1.84 6.00 44.31
CA ASN A 554 1.35 5.06 43.31
C ASN A 554 -0.18 5.23 43.17
N ASP A 555 -0.57 6.31 42.55
CA ASP A 555 -1.94 6.84 42.60
C ASP A 555 -2.37 7.54 41.30
N ALA A 556 -3.60 8.02 41.30
CA ALA A 556 -4.22 8.78 40.22
C ALA A 556 -4.44 10.26 40.60
N ALA A 557 -3.61 10.81 41.50
CA ALA A 557 -3.78 12.16 42.03
C ALA A 557 -3.66 13.29 40.99
N GLU A 558 -3.06 13.01 39.82
CA GLU A 558 -2.99 13.98 38.69
C GLU A 558 -4.28 14.06 37.86
N ILE A 559 -5.37 13.38 38.24
CA ILE A 559 -6.63 13.46 37.52
C ILE A 559 -7.18 14.90 37.55
N LEU A 560 -7.77 15.32 36.41
CA LEU A 560 -8.35 16.65 36.29
C LEU A 560 -9.64 16.73 37.12
N LEU A 561 -9.68 17.60 38.11
CA LEU A 561 -10.82 17.81 39.00
C LEU A 561 -11.82 18.80 38.41
N GLY A 562 -13.11 18.70 38.78
CA GLY A 562 -14.17 19.54 38.26
C GLY A 562 -14.78 19.01 36.98
N GLN A 563 -15.31 19.92 36.15
CA GLN A 563 -16.00 19.54 34.91
C GLN A 563 -15.01 19.50 33.71
N HIS A 564 -14.87 18.34 33.10
CA HIS A 564 -13.95 18.12 31.97
C HIS A 564 -14.57 17.24 30.89
N LEU A 565 -14.12 17.47 29.64
CA LEU A 565 -14.43 16.61 28.49
C LEU A 565 -13.36 15.52 28.32
N PHE A 566 -13.77 14.28 28.38
CA PHE A 566 -12.92 13.13 28.07
C PHE A 566 -13.47 12.41 26.82
N LEU A 567 -12.73 12.40 25.74
CA LEU A 567 -13.14 11.83 24.43
C LEU A 567 -14.52 12.33 23.96
N GLY A 568 -14.85 13.61 24.24
CA GLY A 568 -16.11 14.22 23.86
C GLY A 568 -17.28 13.99 24.84
N VAL A 569 -17.08 13.20 25.89
CA VAL A 569 -18.08 12.97 26.96
C VAL A 569 -17.71 13.86 28.17
N PRO A 570 -18.62 14.73 28.65
CA PRO A 570 -18.37 15.55 29.83
C PRO A 570 -18.52 14.72 31.11
N PHE A 571 -17.61 14.91 32.06
CA PHE A 571 -17.71 14.32 33.40
C PHE A 571 -17.50 15.38 34.48
N GLN A 572 -18.18 15.22 35.61
CA GLN A 572 -17.95 15.98 36.83
C GLN A 572 -17.08 15.14 37.77
N ILE A 573 -15.80 15.47 37.89
CA ILE A 573 -14.86 14.80 38.77
C ILE A 573 -14.86 15.49 40.14
N THR A 574 -15.17 14.73 41.18
CA THR A 574 -15.29 15.25 42.53
C THR A 574 -13.94 15.69 43.09
N ASP A 575 -13.88 16.95 43.62
CA ASP A 575 -12.69 17.43 44.31
C ASP A 575 -12.65 16.83 45.73
N PRO A 576 -11.64 16.03 46.10
CA PRO A 576 -11.50 15.49 47.45
C PRO A 576 -11.41 16.57 48.52
N LEU A 577 -10.83 17.73 48.23
CA LEU A 577 -10.71 18.83 49.20
C LEU A 577 -12.07 19.45 49.59
N GLU A 578 -13.00 19.46 48.64
CA GLU A 578 -14.35 19.97 48.85
C GLU A 578 -15.34 18.89 49.37
N ASN A 579 -14.91 17.63 49.36
CA ASN A 579 -15.77 16.48 49.73
C ASN A 579 -15.17 15.59 50.84
N ASN A 580 -14.67 16.21 51.89
CA ASN A 580 -14.13 15.51 53.05
C ASN A 580 -13.05 14.43 52.74
N GLY A 581 -12.21 14.71 51.78
CA GLY A 581 -11.14 13.79 51.35
C GLY A 581 -11.55 12.69 50.37
N LYS A 582 -12.80 12.68 49.85
CA LYS A 582 -13.36 11.63 49.03
C LYS A 582 -13.57 12.12 47.60
N GLY A 583 -12.84 11.55 46.62
CA GLY A 583 -12.88 11.96 45.21
C GLY A 583 -13.55 10.95 44.26
N CYS A 584 -13.55 9.68 44.61
CA CYS A 584 -14.04 8.61 43.75
C CYS A 584 -14.75 7.49 44.52
N ILE A 585 -15.49 6.67 43.76
CA ILE A 585 -16.05 5.41 44.27
C ILE A 585 -14.98 4.33 44.05
N VAL A 586 -14.69 3.56 45.10
CA VAL A 586 -13.85 2.35 44.99
C VAL A 586 -14.60 1.17 45.63
N LEU A 587 -14.80 0.14 44.81
CA LEU A 587 -15.46 -1.10 45.22
C LEU A 587 -14.44 -2.22 45.30
N SER A 588 -14.41 -2.91 46.45
CA SER A 588 -13.54 -4.07 46.72
C SER A 588 -14.10 -4.91 47.86
N ASP A 589 -13.81 -6.17 47.85
CA ASP A 589 -14.09 -7.10 48.95
C ASP A 589 -13.00 -7.13 50.07
N ASP A 590 -11.99 -6.27 49.93
CA ASP A 590 -10.95 -6.07 50.96
C ASP A 590 -11.45 -5.15 52.08
N LEU A 591 -12.34 -5.67 52.89
CA LEU A 591 -12.94 -4.93 54.02
C LEU A 591 -11.95 -4.54 55.11
N THR A 592 -10.72 -5.07 55.10
CA THR A 592 -9.68 -4.72 56.07
C THR A 592 -9.11 -3.33 55.85
N ARG A 593 -9.47 -2.68 54.73
CA ARG A 593 -9.00 -1.33 54.32
C ARG A 593 -10.12 -0.32 54.14
N ASP A 594 -11.25 -0.51 54.79
CA ASP A 594 -12.42 0.40 54.73
C ASP A 594 -13.06 0.54 53.32
N TYR A 595 -12.77 -0.37 52.38
CA TYR A 595 -13.47 -0.39 51.09
C TYR A 595 -14.91 -0.87 51.23
N GLN A 596 -15.77 -0.40 50.33
CA GLN A 596 -17.14 -0.85 50.21
C GLN A 596 -17.26 -1.90 49.08
N ILE A 597 -18.21 -2.82 49.21
CA ILE A 597 -18.52 -3.80 48.15
C ILE A 597 -19.59 -3.31 47.19
N SER A 598 -20.42 -2.35 47.62
CA SER A 598 -21.50 -1.78 46.83
C SER A 598 -21.82 -0.35 47.21
N THR A 599 -22.37 0.39 46.28
CA THR A 599 -22.91 1.75 46.50
C THR A 599 -23.98 2.07 45.45
N ALA A 600 -24.76 3.13 45.69
CA ALA A 600 -25.79 3.58 44.78
C ALA A 600 -25.74 5.10 44.53
N VAL A 601 -26.03 5.50 43.32
CA VAL A 601 -26.14 6.89 42.89
C VAL A 601 -27.60 7.16 42.46
N LEU A 602 -28.29 8.07 43.15
CA LEU A 602 -29.66 8.48 42.82
C LEU A 602 -29.66 9.32 41.54
N ILE A 603 -30.61 9.07 40.65
CA ILE A 603 -30.66 9.68 39.30
C ILE A 603 -31.90 10.56 39.11
N GLY A 604 -33.03 10.03 38.80
CA GLY A 604 -34.29 10.76 38.65
C GLY A 604 -34.62 11.23 37.22
N ILE A 605 -33.82 10.86 36.20
CA ILE A 605 -34.03 11.20 34.79
C ILE A 605 -34.00 9.95 33.91
N THR A 606 -34.47 10.09 32.67
CA THR A 606 -34.31 9.07 31.61
C THR A 606 -32.95 9.20 30.95
N ALA A 607 -32.43 8.09 30.41
CA ALA A 607 -31.20 8.10 29.63
C ALA A 607 -31.15 6.91 28.66
N LYS A 608 -30.55 7.12 27.47
CA LYS A 608 -30.24 6.04 26.51
C LYS A 608 -28.90 5.37 26.82
N THR A 609 -27.94 6.11 27.34
CA THR A 609 -26.62 5.60 27.65
C THR A 609 -26.10 6.02 29.02
N ILE A 610 -25.26 5.19 29.60
CA ILE A 610 -24.58 5.41 30.86
C ILE A 610 -23.07 5.30 30.57
N CYS A 611 -22.37 6.41 30.69
CA CYS A 611 -20.92 6.47 30.48
C CYS A 611 -20.19 6.48 31.83
N LEU A 612 -19.25 5.56 32.01
CA LEU A 612 -18.41 5.47 33.20
C LEU A 612 -16.98 5.86 32.84
N LEU A 613 -16.39 6.79 33.59
CA LEU A 613 -14.94 7.03 33.60
C LEU A 613 -14.36 6.19 34.73
N HIS A 614 -13.66 5.11 34.43
CA HIS A 614 -13.27 4.12 35.40
C HIS A 614 -11.99 3.35 35.03
N ALA A 615 -11.47 2.59 36.00
CA ALA A 615 -10.41 1.62 35.79
C ALA A 615 -10.40 0.57 36.91
N ARG A 616 -9.61 -0.47 36.73
CA ARG A 616 -9.36 -1.48 37.76
C ARG A 616 -7.90 -1.53 38.23
N SER A 617 -7.70 -1.98 39.43
CA SER A 617 -6.44 -2.43 39.94
C SER A 617 -6.63 -3.87 40.44
N LYS A 618 -5.84 -4.83 39.92
CA LYS A 618 -5.96 -6.27 40.21
C LYS A 618 -7.26 -6.92 39.70
N GLY A 619 -7.29 -8.24 39.60
CA GLY A 619 -8.44 -9.04 39.14
C GLY A 619 -8.87 -8.78 37.69
N GLU A 620 -9.71 -9.66 37.14
CA GLU A 620 -10.27 -9.53 35.78
C GLU A 620 -11.80 -9.37 35.80
N MET A 621 -12.48 -10.07 36.69
CA MET A 621 -13.91 -9.91 36.95
C MET A 621 -14.09 -8.81 38.01
N ILE A 622 -14.71 -7.70 37.64
CA ILE A 622 -14.68 -6.49 38.45
C ILE A 622 -15.97 -6.23 39.20
N GLY A 623 -17.10 -6.36 38.54
CA GLY A 623 -18.39 -6.12 39.17
C GLY A 623 -19.53 -6.02 38.18
N MET A 624 -20.62 -5.42 38.63
CA MET A 624 -21.82 -5.17 37.83
C MET A 624 -22.41 -3.80 38.12
N VAL A 625 -23.11 -3.28 37.12
CA VAL A 625 -23.95 -2.09 37.20
C VAL A 625 -25.41 -2.54 37.15
N THR A 626 -26.18 -2.16 38.12
CA THR A 626 -27.64 -2.38 38.12
C THR A 626 -28.35 -1.05 37.97
N VAL A 627 -29.11 -0.91 36.92
CA VAL A 627 -29.99 0.23 36.69
C VAL A 627 -31.35 -0.11 37.28
N ARG A 628 -31.76 0.59 38.34
CA ARG A 628 -33.08 0.45 38.94
C ARG A 628 -34.00 1.57 38.45
N TYR A 629 -35.13 1.22 37.91
CA TYR A 629 -36.11 2.18 37.42
C TYR A 629 -37.19 2.50 38.50
N LYS A 630 -37.84 3.65 38.35
CA LYS A 630 -38.92 4.06 39.30
C LYS A 630 -40.09 3.10 39.39
N ASP A 631 -40.35 2.29 38.37
CA ASP A 631 -41.33 1.25 38.36
C ASP A 631 -40.92 -0.04 39.11
N GLY A 632 -39.73 -0.08 39.70
CA GLY A 632 -39.18 -1.19 40.44
C GLY A 632 -38.48 -2.23 39.57
N SER A 633 -38.56 -2.13 38.22
CA SER A 633 -37.82 -3.01 37.32
C SER A 633 -36.33 -2.69 37.32
N THR A 634 -35.49 -3.65 36.91
CA THR A 634 -34.04 -3.48 36.86
C THR A 634 -33.45 -3.96 35.55
N PHE A 635 -32.29 -3.42 35.20
CA PHE A 635 -31.40 -3.90 34.15
C PHE A 635 -29.98 -4.09 34.76
N VAL A 636 -29.31 -5.16 34.41
CA VAL A 636 -27.95 -5.49 34.92
C VAL A 636 -26.97 -5.60 33.76
N ASP A 637 -25.83 -4.97 33.89
CA ASP A 637 -24.70 -5.11 33.00
C ASP A 637 -23.42 -5.47 33.80
N TYR A 638 -22.62 -6.41 33.27
CA TYR A 638 -21.41 -6.89 33.91
C TYR A 638 -20.19 -6.14 33.38
N ILE A 639 -19.32 -5.73 34.29
CA ILE A 639 -18.06 -5.03 33.98
C ILE A 639 -16.90 -6.03 34.08
N HIS A 640 -16.45 -6.50 32.95
CA HIS A 640 -15.33 -7.43 32.78
C HIS A 640 -14.74 -7.34 31.37
N GLY A 641 -13.61 -8.04 31.13
CA GLY A 641 -13.04 -8.23 29.79
C GLY A 641 -12.78 -6.96 29.02
N ASP A 642 -13.56 -6.72 27.97
CA ASP A 642 -13.42 -5.60 27.04
C ASP A 642 -14.05 -4.28 27.54
N LYS A 643 -14.79 -4.29 28.65
CA LYS A 643 -15.42 -3.13 29.24
C LYS A 643 -14.57 -2.42 30.28
N ILE A 644 -13.41 -2.93 30.64
CA ILE A 644 -12.51 -2.30 31.62
C ILE A 644 -11.08 -2.74 31.41
N ASP A 645 -10.12 -1.86 31.75
CA ASP A 645 -8.72 -2.23 31.78
C ASP A 645 -8.01 -1.83 33.08
N ASN A 646 -6.78 -2.31 33.24
CA ASN A 646 -5.92 -1.94 34.34
C ASN A 646 -5.55 -0.45 34.23
N TRP A 647 -5.58 0.28 35.33
CA TRP A 647 -5.15 1.68 35.38
C TRP A 647 -3.65 1.87 35.08
N TRP A 648 -2.88 0.81 35.21
CA TRP A 648 -1.45 0.75 34.93
C TRP A 648 -1.21 0.32 33.49
N PHE A 649 -0.69 1.23 32.66
CA PHE A 649 -0.55 1.04 31.21
C PHE A 649 -1.84 0.61 30.49
N PRO A 650 -2.96 1.32 30.69
CA PRO A 650 -4.23 0.93 30.08
C PRO A 650 -4.15 0.93 28.56
N GLN A 651 -4.94 0.01 27.95
CA GLN A 651 -5.06 -0.13 26.50
C GLN A 651 -6.53 0.04 26.07
N ASP A 652 -6.73 0.56 24.87
CA ASP A 652 -8.04 0.59 24.24
C ASP A 652 -8.54 -0.83 23.98
N LYS A 653 -9.83 -1.05 24.24
CA LYS A 653 -10.56 -2.27 23.91
C LYS A 653 -11.82 -1.93 23.12
N SER A 654 -12.58 -2.93 22.66
CA SER A 654 -13.80 -2.68 21.87
C SER A 654 -14.77 -1.73 22.62
N ASN A 655 -15.06 -2.02 23.88
CA ASN A 655 -16.02 -1.26 24.70
C ASN A 655 -15.37 -0.40 25.81
N PHE A 656 -14.06 -0.19 25.78
CA PHE A 656 -13.32 0.64 26.73
C PHE A 656 -12.30 1.48 25.99
N LYS A 657 -12.39 2.81 26.05
CA LYS A 657 -11.43 3.72 25.43
C LYS A 657 -10.70 4.53 26.46
N VAL A 658 -9.35 4.50 26.42
CA VAL A 658 -8.52 5.24 27.35
C VAL A 658 -8.70 6.74 27.12
N ALA A 659 -9.20 7.42 28.13
CA ALA A 659 -9.70 8.79 28.03
C ALA A 659 -8.85 9.81 28.78
N TRP A 660 -8.23 9.40 29.87
CA TRP A 660 -7.30 10.19 30.65
C TRP A 660 -5.99 9.44 30.85
N PHE A 661 -4.89 10.15 30.68
CA PHE A 661 -3.52 9.69 30.95
C PHE A 661 -2.84 10.60 31.95
N GLY A 662 -2.14 10.01 32.91
CA GLY A 662 -1.32 10.68 33.86
C GLY A 662 -0.03 9.90 34.17
N LYS A 663 0.76 10.41 35.05
CA LYS A 663 1.95 9.75 35.60
C LYS A 663 1.90 9.78 37.14
N ASN A 664 2.71 8.97 37.78
CA ASN A 664 2.93 9.06 39.22
C ASN A 664 4.41 8.76 39.54
N LYS A 665 4.77 8.73 40.84
CA LYS A 665 6.17 8.49 41.21
C LYS A 665 6.72 7.12 40.84
N LYS A 666 5.82 6.13 40.56
CA LYS A 666 6.19 4.73 40.25
C LYS A 666 5.95 4.33 38.79
N SER A 667 5.15 5.08 38.05
CA SER A 667 4.86 4.81 36.67
C SER A 667 4.82 6.09 35.83
N PRO A 668 5.44 6.09 34.63
CA PRO A 668 5.30 7.18 33.67
C PRO A 668 3.95 7.18 32.96
N PHE A 669 3.12 6.14 33.12
CA PHE A 669 1.89 5.95 32.38
C PHE A 669 0.82 5.24 33.23
N VAL A 670 -0.18 6.00 33.67
CA VAL A 670 -1.39 5.52 34.34
C VAL A 670 -2.60 6.17 33.67
N GLY A 671 -3.78 5.56 33.76
CA GLY A 671 -4.94 6.16 33.09
C GLY A 671 -6.29 5.55 33.46
N LEU A 672 -7.34 6.22 32.99
CA LEU A 672 -8.73 5.82 33.12
C LEU A 672 -9.37 5.78 31.72
N GLY A 673 -10.32 4.88 31.53
CA GLY A 673 -11.05 4.82 30.26
C GLY A 673 -12.54 5.00 30.43
N ILE A 674 -13.22 5.19 29.30
CA ILE A 674 -14.67 5.32 29.24
C ILE A 674 -15.25 4.03 28.70
N THR A 675 -16.28 3.53 29.43
CA THR A 675 -17.21 2.50 28.94
C THR A 675 -18.60 3.08 28.82
N GLN A 676 -19.24 2.88 27.66
CA GLN A 676 -20.62 3.25 27.42
C GLN A 676 -21.51 2.01 27.53
N ILE A 677 -22.47 2.04 28.46
CA ILE A 677 -23.50 1.02 28.64
C ILE A 677 -24.78 1.51 27.98
N VAL A 678 -25.34 0.71 27.07
CA VAL A 678 -26.62 1.02 26.42
C VAL A 678 -27.77 0.58 27.33
N ASN A 679 -28.62 1.53 27.70
CA ASN A 679 -29.81 1.26 28.48
C ASN A 679 -30.92 0.68 27.57
N PRO A 680 -31.37 -0.56 27.80
CA PRO A 680 -32.42 -1.17 26.99
C PRO A 680 -33.82 -0.56 27.17
N ASN A 681 -34.02 0.21 28.25
CA ASN A 681 -35.31 0.88 28.59
C ASN A 681 -35.12 2.41 28.67
N PRO A 682 -34.77 3.08 27.55
CA PRO A 682 -34.41 4.50 27.58
C PRO A 682 -35.52 5.45 28.00
N ASP A 683 -36.78 5.05 27.85
CA ASP A 683 -37.97 5.86 28.19
C ASP A 683 -38.35 5.75 29.69
N LYS A 684 -37.76 4.77 30.42
CA LYS A 684 -38.03 4.66 31.85
C LYS A 684 -37.14 5.59 32.67
N VAL A 685 -37.73 6.25 33.66
CA VAL A 685 -36.97 7.09 34.60
C VAL A 685 -36.12 6.18 35.47
N ILE A 686 -34.82 6.40 35.44
CA ILE A 686 -33.85 5.72 36.31
C ILE A 686 -34.01 6.29 37.71
N ASP A 687 -34.28 5.44 38.72
CA ASP A 687 -34.31 5.80 40.12
C ASP A 687 -32.91 5.87 40.71
N ALA A 688 -32.16 4.81 40.50
CA ALA A 688 -30.74 4.72 40.91
C ALA A 688 -29.90 3.89 39.99
N ILE A 689 -28.62 4.17 39.94
CA ILE A 689 -27.56 3.28 39.39
C ILE A 689 -26.78 2.71 40.58
N GLU A 690 -26.82 1.40 40.70
CA GLU A 690 -26.18 0.65 41.78
C GLU A 690 -24.95 -0.07 41.23
N PHE A 691 -23.85 0.05 41.94
CA PHE A 691 -22.57 -0.55 41.60
C PHE A 691 -22.22 -1.62 42.62
N TYR A 692 -21.84 -2.82 42.16
CA TYR A 692 -21.47 -3.95 42.99
C TYR A 692 -20.10 -4.49 42.55
N GLY A 693 -19.15 -4.51 43.47
CA GLY A 693 -17.85 -5.19 43.27
C GLY A 693 -18.00 -6.72 43.41
N MET A 694 -17.14 -7.47 42.73
CA MET A 694 -17.13 -8.94 42.83
C MET A 694 -16.52 -9.40 44.13
N LYS A 695 -17.21 -10.32 44.82
CA LYS A 695 -16.70 -11.00 46.01
C LYS A 695 -15.61 -11.99 45.63
N ASN A 696 -14.62 -12.17 46.50
CA ASN A 696 -13.49 -13.11 46.36
C ASN A 696 -12.58 -12.85 45.14
N SER A 697 -12.66 -11.67 44.56
CA SER A 697 -11.89 -11.31 43.35
C SER A 697 -10.58 -10.58 43.64
N LYS A 698 -10.45 -10.02 44.86
CA LYS A 698 -9.35 -9.07 45.24
C LYS A 698 -9.21 -7.89 44.27
N SER A 699 -10.17 -7.67 43.40
CA SER A 699 -10.19 -6.54 42.47
C SER A 699 -10.55 -5.25 43.19
N ARG A 700 -10.05 -4.14 42.66
CA ARG A 700 -10.45 -2.81 43.09
C ARG A 700 -10.94 -2.08 41.86
N TRP A 701 -12.18 -1.66 41.88
CA TRP A 701 -12.85 -0.95 40.81
C TRP A 701 -13.00 0.52 41.20
N MET A 702 -12.26 1.39 40.55
CA MET A 702 -12.42 2.85 40.66
C MET A 702 -13.41 3.37 39.64
N ILE A 703 -14.38 4.14 40.09
CA ILE A 703 -15.31 4.94 39.24
C ILE A 703 -15.05 6.41 39.59
N ALA A 704 -14.42 7.14 38.66
CA ALA A 704 -14.08 8.55 38.82
C ALA A 704 -15.18 9.49 38.32
N GLY A 705 -16.01 9.02 37.37
CA GLY A 705 -17.07 9.82 36.78
C GLY A 705 -18.20 8.99 36.23
N LEU A 706 -19.40 9.60 36.22
CA LEU A 706 -20.63 9.06 35.69
C LEU A 706 -21.34 10.12 34.85
N THR A 707 -21.77 9.77 33.63
CA THR A 707 -22.49 10.68 32.75
C THR A 707 -23.59 9.93 32.04
N LEU A 708 -24.75 10.53 31.89
CA LEU A 708 -25.91 10.01 31.18
C LEU A 708 -26.03 10.69 29.82
N GLY A 709 -26.35 9.93 28.77
CA GLY A 709 -26.58 10.44 27.41
C GLY A 709 -27.98 10.09 26.90
N ASP A 710 -28.57 10.98 26.10
CA ASP A 710 -29.86 10.76 25.45
C ASP A 710 -29.77 9.93 24.14
N ALA A 711 -28.56 9.71 23.63
CA ALA A 711 -28.30 8.89 22.47
C ALA A 711 -26.99 8.05 22.66
N GLU A 712 -26.87 6.98 21.86
CA GLU A 712 -25.64 6.23 21.76
C GLU A 712 -24.67 6.98 20.83
N VAL A 713 -23.43 7.15 21.29
CA VAL A 713 -22.35 7.79 20.51
C VAL A 713 -21.15 6.86 20.40
N GLU A 714 -20.42 6.98 19.32
CA GLU A 714 -19.14 6.31 19.18
C GLU A 714 -18.06 7.04 19.99
N ILE A 715 -17.55 6.41 21.05
CA ILE A 715 -16.43 6.94 21.84
C ILE A 715 -15.13 6.47 21.16
N LYS A 716 -14.40 7.41 20.56
CA LYS A 716 -13.16 7.12 19.86
C LYS A 716 -11.93 7.39 20.72
N SER A 717 -10.86 6.66 20.49
CA SER A 717 -9.58 6.90 21.18
C SER A 717 -9.00 8.27 20.83
N LYS A 718 -8.05 8.77 21.66
CA LYS A 718 -7.33 10.04 21.40
C LYS A 718 -6.49 10.04 20.13
N ASP A 719 -6.17 8.89 19.59
CA ASP A 719 -5.39 8.78 18.34
C ASP A 719 -6.29 9.05 17.12
N THR A 720 -6.58 10.34 16.88
CA THR A 720 -7.37 10.79 15.73
C THR A 720 -6.63 10.61 14.39
N SER A 721 -5.33 10.27 14.41
CA SER A 721 -4.54 10.05 13.20
C SER A 721 -5.01 8.83 12.41
N LYS A 722 -5.84 7.96 13.00
CA LYS A 722 -6.35 6.73 12.37
C LYS A 722 -7.87 6.73 12.13
N GLU A 723 -8.55 7.84 12.39
CA GLU A 723 -10.02 7.91 12.21
C GLU A 723 -10.48 7.62 10.78
N ASP A 724 -9.67 7.95 9.79
CA ASP A 724 -9.93 7.74 8.37
C ASP A 724 -9.36 6.43 7.81
N LEU A 725 -8.70 5.62 8.64
CA LEU A 725 -8.23 4.30 8.21
C LEU A 725 -9.33 3.25 8.36
N SER A 726 -9.54 2.49 7.30
CA SER A 726 -10.36 1.29 7.31
C SER A 726 -9.50 0.04 7.51
N PHE A 727 -8.35 -0.01 6.82
CA PHE A 727 -7.37 -1.08 6.96
C PHE A 727 -5.97 -0.49 7.13
N GLY A 728 -5.46 -0.50 8.34
CA GLY A 728 -4.35 0.32 8.80
C GLY A 728 -2.94 -0.27 8.73
N ILE A 729 -2.68 -1.29 7.90
CA ILE A 729 -1.32 -1.80 7.67
C ILE A 729 -0.65 -1.05 6.51
N PRO A 730 0.70 -0.89 6.51
CA PRO A 730 1.42 -0.35 5.35
C PRO A 730 1.12 -1.14 4.08
N ASP A 731 0.82 -0.42 3.01
CA ASP A 731 0.35 -1.01 1.76
C ASP A 731 1.46 -1.16 0.73
N ARG A 732 1.95 -2.39 0.56
CA ARG A 732 2.94 -2.71 -0.47
C ARG A 732 2.38 -2.58 -1.88
N TRP A 733 1.20 -3.11 -2.11
CA TRP A 733 0.56 -3.16 -3.41
C TRP A 733 0.16 -1.76 -3.90
N GLY A 734 -0.50 -0.96 -3.05
CA GLY A 734 -0.88 0.41 -3.41
C GLY A 734 0.34 1.32 -3.64
N ALA A 735 1.36 1.22 -2.79
CA ALA A 735 2.59 1.96 -2.99
C ALA A 735 3.30 1.55 -4.30
N ALA A 736 3.26 0.27 -4.66
CA ALA A 736 3.81 -0.21 -5.94
C ALA A 736 3.03 0.33 -7.14
N ALA A 737 1.69 0.37 -7.08
CA ALA A 737 0.85 0.94 -8.13
C ALA A 737 1.13 2.44 -8.34
N VAL A 738 1.31 3.20 -7.25
CA VAL A 738 1.68 4.63 -7.33
C VAL A 738 3.11 4.82 -7.84
N THR A 739 4.06 3.95 -7.46
CA THR A 739 5.43 3.97 -8.00
C THR A 739 5.43 3.69 -9.50
N TYR A 740 4.62 2.75 -9.96
CA TYR A 740 4.41 2.47 -11.38
C TYR A 740 3.89 3.72 -12.11
N ALA A 741 2.90 4.41 -11.55
CA ALA A 741 2.39 5.67 -12.11
C ALA A 741 3.45 6.78 -12.13
N LEU A 742 4.30 6.87 -11.10
CA LEU A 742 5.37 7.87 -11.03
C LEU A 742 6.48 7.59 -12.05
N LEU A 743 7.00 6.36 -12.12
CA LEU A 743 8.17 6.02 -12.96
C LEU A 743 7.79 5.78 -14.43
N GLU A 744 6.75 4.98 -14.69
CA GLU A 744 6.33 4.64 -16.06
C GLU A 744 5.28 5.63 -16.61
N GLY A 745 4.52 6.31 -15.72
CA GLY A 745 3.53 7.33 -16.10
C GLY A 745 4.13 8.75 -16.20
N LEU A 746 4.48 9.39 -15.08
CA LEU A 746 4.94 10.78 -15.05
C LEU A 746 6.36 10.93 -15.61
N ALA A 747 7.33 10.18 -15.07
CA ALA A 747 8.71 10.19 -15.60
C ALA A 747 8.78 9.49 -16.97
N GLY A 748 7.79 8.66 -17.28
CA GLY A 748 7.53 8.13 -18.60
C GLY A 748 8.52 7.08 -19.11
N VAL A 749 9.24 6.38 -18.23
CA VAL A 749 10.25 5.38 -18.61
C VAL A 749 9.63 4.01 -18.74
N LYS A 750 9.49 3.50 -19.96
CA LYS A 750 8.91 2.19 -20.24
C LYS A 750 9.87 1.31 -21.06
N ASP A 751 10.19 0.13 -20.53
CA ASP A 751 10.97 -0.89 -21.25
C ASP A 751 10.09 -1.54 -22.35
N THR A 752 10.49 -1.36 -23.60
CA THR A 752 9.81 -1.95 -24.77
C THR A 752 10.49 -3.23 -25.28
N ALA A 753 11.61 -3.63 -24.64
CA ALA A 753 12.29 -4.91 -24.88
C ALA A 753 12.50 -5.65 -23.56
N THR A 754 13.73 -5.96 -23.19
CA THR A 754 14.17 -6.44 -21.87
C THR A 754 15.37 -5.63 -21.43
N MET A 755 15.57 -5.43 -20.11
CA MET A 755 16.71 -4.71 -19.53
C MET A 755 16.95 -3.32 -20.19
N PHE A 756 15.90 -2.64 -20.62
CA PHE A 756 15.94 -1.36 -21.35
C PHE A 756 16.83 -1.39 -22.62
N GLU A 757 16.94 -2.54 -23.32
CA GLU A 757 17.64 -2.59 -24.62
C GLU A 757 16.96 -1.70 -25.67
N LYS A 758 15.61 -1.57 -25.58
CA LYS A 758 14.81 -0.56 -26.26
C LYS A 758 13.88 0.07 -25.24
N VAL A 759 13.75 1.37 -25.30
CA VAL A 759 12.98 2.13 -24.31
C VAL A 759 12.11 3.16 -24.98
N LYS A 760 10.87 3.31 -24.49
CA LYS A 760 10.04 4.49 -24.73
C LYS A 760 10.17 5.42 -23.53
N VAL A 761 10.46 6.71 -23.77
CA VAL A 761 10.59 7.72 -22.72
C VAL A 761 9.63 8.86 -23.01
N SER A 762 8.63 9.01 -22.16
CA SER A 762 7.53 9.99 -22.31
C SER A 762 7.45 10.91 -21.08
N PRO A 763 8.43 11.82 -20.88
CA PRO A 763 8.42 12.68 -19.70
C PRO A 763 7.28 13.69 -19.77
N ARG A 764 6.51 13.76 -18.67
CA ARG A 764 5.32 14.62 -18.53
C ARG A 764 5.51 15.71 -17.47
N TRP A 765 6.77 16.12 -17.23
CA TRP A 765 7.12 17.11 -16.20
C TRP A 765 6.48 18.48 -16.45
N GLU A 766 6.14 18.82 -17.68
CA GLU A 766 5.40 20.06 -17.98
C GLU A 766 4.08 20.15 -17.21
N ALA A 767 3.38 19.03 -17.05
CA ALA A 767 2.11 18.97 -16.29
C ALA A 767 2.29 19.28 -14.79
N THR A 768 3.51 19.17 -14.26
CA THR A 768 3.83 19.44 -12.85
C THR A 768 4.28 20.87 -12.61
N GLY A 769 4.69 21.57 -13.67
CA GLY A 769 5.35 22.86 -13.59
C GLY A 769 6.85 22.81 -13.23
N GLU A 770 7.42 21.60 -13.01
CA GLU A 770 8.84 21.42 -12.75
C GLU A 770 9.70 21.88 -13.93
N LYS A 771 10.75 22.65 -13.63
CA LYS A 771 11.63 23.20 -14.65
C LYS A 771 12.93 22.44 -14.81
N GLU A 772 13.34 21.71 -13.81
CA GLU A 772 14.56 20.90 -13.84
C GLU A 772 14.34 19.60 -13.05
N VAL A 773 14.49 18.46 -13.73
CA VAL A 773 14.32 17.14 -13.13
C VAL A 773 15.39 16.20 -13.68
N ALA A 774 16.07 15.47 -12.78
CA ALA A 774 16.94 14.36 -13.13
C ALA A 774 16.27 13.05 -12.71
N VAL A 775 16.19 12.11 -13.63
CA VAL A 775 15.58 10.79 -13.43
C VAL A 775 16.57 9.71 -13.80
N THR A 776 16.69 8.71 -12.94
CA THR A 776 17.32 7.44 -13.25
C THR A 776 16.37 6.32 -12.89
N VAL A 777 16.14 5.40 -13.81
CA VAL A 777 15.35 4.17 -13.58
C VAL A 777 16.21 2.98 -13.96
N LYS A 778 16.40 2.06 -13.01
CA LYS A 778 17.28 0.89 -13.14
C LYS A 778 16.55 -0.35 -12.66
N TYR A 779 16.77 -1.48 -13.31
CA TYR A 779 16.43 -2.79 -12.77
C TYR A 779 17.56 -3.31 -11.89
N GLU A 780 17.27 -3.55 -10.60
CA GLU A 780 18.30 -4.09 -9.69
C GLU A 780 18.71 -5.54 -10.02
N ALA A 781 17.84 -6.29 -10.69
CA ALA A 781 18.15 -7.66 -11.14
C ALA A 781 19.09 -7.73 -12.35
N SER A 782 19.40 -6.58 -12.96
CA SER A 782 20.28 -6.50 -14.14
C SER A 782 21.05 -5.17 -14.19
N SER A 783 21.85 -4.98 -15.25
CA SER A 783 22.50 -3.69 -15.52
C SER A 783 21.65 -2.76 -16.41
N GLY A 784 20.37 -3.11 -16.64
CA GLY A 784 19.46 -2.32 -17.46
C GLY A 784 19.05 -1.02 -16.78
N TYR A 785 19.24 0.12 -17.43
CA TYR A 785 18.86 1.42 -16.90
C TYR A 785 18.66 2.45 -18.01
N ILE A 786 17.97 3.52 -17.63
CA ILE A 786 17.87 4.79 -18.34
C ILE A 786 18.11 5.93 -17.34
N SER A 787 18.82 6.98 -17.77
CA SER A 787 19.00 8.21 -17.00
C SER A 787 18.85 9.42 -17.92
N TYR A 788 18.05 10.41 -17.47
CA TYR A 788 17.91 11.67 -18.20
C TYR A 788 17.83 12.88 -17.27
N GLN A 789 18.26 14.03 -17.78
CA GLN A 789 18.11 15.35 -17.19
C GLN A 789 17.18 16.17 -18.09
N TYR A 790 16.03 16.58 -17.56
CA TYR A 790 15.06 17.48 -18.19
C TYR A 790 15.28 18.89 -17.67
N LYS A 791 15.35 19.88 -18.56
CA LYS A 791 15.47 21.29 -18.19
C LYS A 791 14.66 22.15 -19.16
N PHE A 792 13.73 22.95 -18.61
CA PHE A 792 12.94 23.91 -19.34
C PHE A 792 13.27 25.33 -18.87
N SER A 793 13.79 26.20 -19.73
CA SER A 793 14.17 27.56 -19.39
C SER A 793 13.85 28.55 -20.53
N GLY A 794 13.05 29.55 -20.23
CA GLY A 794 12.60 30.52 -21.24
C GLY A 794 11.82 29.85 -22.38
N ASN A 795 12.34 29.89 -23.58
CA ASN A 795 11.79 29.27 -24.80
C ASN A 795 12.56 28.01 -25.21
N LYS A 796 13.31 27.40 -24.33
CA LYS A 796 14.14 26.22 -24.64
C LYS A 796 13.90 25.07 -23.69
N LEU A 797 13.63 23.89 -24.27
CA LEU A 797 13.67 22.62 -23.59
C LEU A 797 15.00 21.92 -23.93
N SER A 798 15.71 21.46 -22.92
CA SER A 798 16.94 20.69 -23.07
C SER A 798 16.82 19.35 -22.37
N LEU A 799 17.22 18.28 -23.04
CA LEU A 799 17.35 16.95 -22.49
C LEU A 799 18.75 16.42 -22.68
N THR A 800 19.33 15.86 -21.62
CA THR A 800 20.56 15.07 -21.71
C THR A 800 20.25 13.69 -21.21
N TYR A 801 20.54 12.65 -21.94
CA TYR A 801 20.22 11.29 -21.52
C TYR A 801 21.26 10.25 -21.94
N THR A 802 21.21 9.12 -21.26
CA THR A 802 21.99 7.93 -21.50
C THR A 802 21.27 6.67 -20.99
N GLY A 803 21.72 5.50 -21.38
CA GLY A 803 21.18 4.22 -20.92
C GLY A 803 21.94 3.01 -21.43
N THR A 804 21.53 1.83 -20.99
CA THR A 804 22.16 0.55 -21.40
C THR A 804 21.84 0.22 -22.86
N GLY A 805 20.61 0.54 -23.31
CA GLY A 805 20.07 0.13 -24.61
C GLY A 805 20.65 0.86 -25.80
N THR A 806 20.22 0.43 -26.97
CA THR A 806 20.70 0.95 -28.26
C THR A 806 19.73 1.92 -28.92
N GLN A 807 18.48 1.95 -28.49
CA GLN A 807 17.40 2.79 -29.07
C GLN A 807 16.51 3.37 -27.98
N ALA A 808 16.23 4.67 -28.10
CA ALA A 808 15.25 5.37 -27.28
C ALA A 808 14.24 6.09 -28.17
N ASP A 809 12.97 5.78 -27.98
CA ASP A 809 11.84 6.47 -28.61
C ASP A 809 11.26 7.48 -27.64
N TRP A 810 11.30 8.75 -28.02
CA TRP A 810 10.87 9.86 -27.18
C TRP A 810 9.50 10.39 -27.57
N GLU A 811 8.70 10.70 -26.55
CA GLU A 811 7.39 11.32 -26.69
C GLU A 811 7.22 12.34 -25.54
N ILE A 812 7.65 13.57 -25.77
CA ILE A 812 7.77 14.60 -24.74
C ILE A 812 6.53 15.47 -24.70
N LEU A 813 5.86 15.56 -23.55
CA LEU A 813 4.74 16.48 -23.35
C LEU A 813 5.21 17.92 -23.55
N LEU A 814 4.52 18.66 -24.41
CA LEU A 814 4.82 20.04 -24.74
C LEU A 814 3.99 21.02 -23.91
N PRO A 815 4.50 22.25 -23.67
CA PRO A 815 3.71 23.28 -23.03
C PRO A 815 2.47 23.64 -23.86
N GLN A 816 1.37 23.89 -23.19
CA GLN A 816 0.14 24.33 -23.86
C GLN A 816 0.40 25.63 -24.62
N ASN A 817 -0.15 25.70 -25.82
CA ASN A 817 -0.05 26.87 -26.71
C ASN A 817 1.38 27.25 -27.17
N ARG A 818 2.36 26.37 -26.99
CA ARG A 818 3.71 26.55 -27.55
C ARG A 818 4.00 25.49 -28.61
N LYS A 819 4.42 25.96 -29.80
CA LYS A 819 4.83 25.06 -30.87
C LYS A 819 6.34 25.04 -30.99
N PRO A 820 6.96 23.88 -31.04
CA PRO A 820 8.39 23.78 -31.28
C PRO A 820 8.72 24.27 -32.69
N THR A 821 9.74 25.13 -32.77
CA THR A 821 10.25 25.68 -34.03
C THR A 821 11.45 24.92 -34.55
N THR A 822 12.26 24.40 -33.63
CA THR A 822 13.50 23.67 -33.96
C THR A 822 13.67 22.47 -33.03
N LEU A 823 14.05 21.32 -33.60
CA LEU A 823 14.51 20.15 -32.87
C LEU A 823 15.93 19.80 -33.26
N ARG A 824 16.87 19.78 -32.32
CA ARG A 824 18.24 19.33 -32.54
C ARG A 824 18.54 18.12 -31.66
N VAL A 825 19.12 17.09 -32.28
CA VAL A 825 19.61 15.90 -31.57
C VAL A 825 21.10 15.77 -31.83
N ASN A 826 21.92 15.82 -30.79
CA ASN A 826 23.39 15.83 -30.88
C ASN A 826 23.92 16.89 -31.86
N GLY A 827 23.31 18.10 -31.85
CA GLY A 827 23.63 19.20 -32.72
C GLY A 827 23.04 19.15 -34.14
N ASN A 828 22.48 18.02 -34.57
CA ASN A 828 21.86 17.83 -35.88
C ASN A 828 20.38 18.20 -35.84
N THR A 829 19.92 19.04 -36.76
CA THR A 829 18.51 19.40 -36.90
C THR A 829 17.71 18.19 -37.40
N LYS A 830 16.57 17.92 -36.73
CA LYS A 830 15.59 16.88 -37.06
C LYS A 830 14.23 17.50 -37.38
N SER A 831 13.39 16.75 -38.10
CA SER A 831 12.01 17.15 -38.34
C SER A 831 11.23 17.18 -37.04
N VAL A 832 10.44 18.22 -36.85
CA VAL A 832 9.51 18.33 -35.71
C VAL A 832 8.26 17.51 -36.03
N LEU A 833 8.04 16.44 -35.31
CA LEU A 833 6.84 15.61 -35.42
C LEU A 833 6.04 15.71 -34.11
N ILE A 834 4.75 15.95 -34.22
CA ILE A 834 3.83 16.11 -33.12
C ILE A 834 2.81 14.97 -33.15
N ASN A 835 2.69 14.27 -32.05
CA ASN A 835 1.58 13.35 -31.77
C ASN A 835 0.62 14.05 -30.81
N ARG A 836 -0.69 14.01 -31.11
CA ARG A 836 -1.71 14.61 -30.25
C ARG A 836 -2.56 13.54 -29.59
N ILE A 837 -2.67 13.61 -28.27
CA ILE A 837 -3.54 12.77 -27.45
C ILE A 837 -4.49 13.71 -26.71
N GLU A 838 -5.78 13.75 -27.10
CA GLU A 838 -6.79 14.68 -26.61
C GLU A 838 -6.32 16.15 -26.75
N SER A 839 -6.15 16.88 -25.66
CA SER A 839 -5.68 18.25 -25.62
C SER A 839 -4.15 18.39 -25.53
N SER A 840 -3.42 17.28 -25.39
CA SER A 840 -1.98 17.25 -25.13
C SER A 840 -1.19 17.02 -26.41
N ASP A 841 -0.24 17.89 -26.69
CA ASP A 841 0.70 17.76 -27.81
C ASP A 841 2.01 17.15 -27.32
N TYR A 842 2.52 16.13 -28.01
CA TYR A 842 3.77 15.45 -27.72
C TYR A 842 4.75 15.57 -28.88
N LEU A 843 5.97 15.99 -28.59
CA LEU A 843 7.08 15.94 -29.53
C LEU A 843 7.61 14.51 -29.64
N VAL A 844 7.61 13.96 -30.86
CA VAL A 844 8.00 12.55 -31.10
C VAL A 844 9.27 12.48 -31.95
N PHE A 845 10.25 11.69 -31.49
CA PHE A 845 11.48 11.39 -32.25
C PHE A 845 12.14 10.13 -31.69
N SER A 846 13.01 9.51 -32.49
CA SER A 846 13.82 8.37 -32.07
C SER A 846 15.31 8.73 -32.14
N VAL A 847 16.08 8.14 -31.23
CA VAL A 847 17.52 8.33 -31.15
C VAL A 847 18.22 7.00 -30.94
N ASP A 848 19.31 6.79 -31.67
CA ASP A 848 20.27 5.73 -31.38
C ASP A 848 21.04 6.12 -30.11
N ASN A 849 21.00 5.24 -29.11
CA ASN A 849 21.57 5.51 -27.81
C ASN A 849 22.99 4.96 -27.72
N LEU A 850 23.96 5.70 -28.23
CA LEU A 850 25.38 5.40 -28.06
C LEU A 850 26.04 6.48 -27.17
N GLY A 851 26.25 6.12 -25.90
CA GLY A 851 26.82 7.04 -24.91
C GLY A 851 25.83 8.09 -24.41
N VAL A 852 26.18 9.37 -24.48
CA VAL A 852 25.36 10.48 -24.01
C VAL A 852 24.77 11.22 -25.20
N SER A 853 23.46 11.39 -25.20
CA SER A 853 22.76 12.17 -26.22
C SER A 853 22.17 13.46 -25.64
N ARG A 854 22.14 14.51 -26.46
CA ARG A 854 21.57 15.81 -26.13
C ARG A 854 20.46 16.15 -27.11
N VAL A 855 19.34 16.59 -26.57
CA VAL A 855 18.19 17.07 -27.33
C VAL A 855 17.90 18.50 -26.92
N GLU A 856 17.72 19.35 -27.89
CA GLU A 856 17.37 20.76 -27.72
C GLU A 856 16.16 21.10 -28.56
N VAL A 857 15.17 21.74 -27.95
CA VAL A 857 13.93 22.18 -28.59
C VAL A 857 13.76 23.67 -28.35
N ASP A 858 13.68 24.44 -29.41
CA ASP A 858 13.35 25.86 -29.33
C ASP A 858 11.87 26.07 -29.69
N PHE A 859 11.20 26.98 -28.96
CA PHE A 859 9.78 27.28 -29.14
C PHE A 859 9.56 28.68 -29.76
#